data_a57397d7615f2ddf0210596487b94566
#
_entry.id   a57397d7615f2ddf0210596487b94566
#
_cell.length_a   1.000
_cell.length_b   1.000
_cell.length_c   1.000
_cell.angle_alpha   90.00
_cell.angle_beta   90.00
_cell.angle_gamma   90.00
#
_symmetry.space_group_name_H-M   'P 1'
#
loop_
_entity.id
_entity.type
_entity.pdbx_description
1 polymer ?
#
loop_
_entity_poly.entity_id
_entity_poly.type
_entity_poly.pdbx_seq_one_letter_code
_entity_poly.pdbx_strand_id
1 'polypeptide(L)'
;MKTTQRLVLWGGILLALAAAAIVPMLMVTHVQDQINRRPSRQQVQDAQSRRTVEAKATSSSKNWFTITDFDVRAHLERGEQNQVKGQFTETITAEFPTTDQNHGLERYLPARYDNQSLQVSGIKVTDTYGREITTEVSGQGSDVIRIRAGDKNTYVHGKKTYVFHYTVGRAVQSFDDVDEFYWNLLGPNWAVPIQRFYGEVTIDKELAGSVNRDRFTCYTGAQGQTDRCKQAGWLNEQTFGVAQQGLRPFQGITVAAAFTKGTVGPAQLPIKDAVGLYIQMAMGILAILLALPLMYALIVLKKRRWRSDETRQIVREFIPPKESVWLGAYVARLNGQKNKVITAQILDLTVRGYLAVKEVTPAGEHKVLGVTRKTDPVYAVEIVRDLSGLTAEELAVVKAVFNSTSPGAQYVPSKAKKDINLGSRIAKLNQQDIEPVATKHGYFAPDALMAWLHNRAILLILAMWVLSIGSMALAFIISGSAEFTDTVSNIFFAVAIIALVVTITMSIVFYSVVSRSRLTDEGVALTRYMYGLRSYMQLAEAERIRFLQSPEQAERVGNIDTDNPATIVKLYERLLPYAALFGMEKGWMQQLAKWYETTGESPTWSSGIVYNAAFISSMNQFMTTDMASGISGSVSTYSSSSSGGSSGGGFSGGGAGGGGGGGW
;
A
#
# COMPACT_ATOMS: atom_id res chain seq x y z
N MET A 1 36.79 0.63 5.06
CA MET A 1 35.94 1.60 5.77
C MET A 1 36.77 2.19 6.89
N LYS A 2 36.94 3.51 6.95
CA LYS A 2 37.66 4.16 8.06
C LYS A 2 36.91 3.86 9.36
N THR A 3 37.62 3.70 10.48
CA THR A 3 37.04 3.37 11.81
C THR A 3 35.86 4.27 12.18
N THR A 4 35.93 5.55 11.85
CA THR A 4 34.85 6.53 11.99
C THR A 4 33.55 6.16 11.30
N GLN A 5 33.57 5.55 10.12
CA GLN A 5 32.37 5.15 9.39
C GLN A 5 31.67 3.92 10.02
N ARG A 6 32.43 3.04 10.65
CA ARG A 6 31.88 1.92 11.43
C ARG A 6 31.23 2.43 12.71
N LEU A 7 31.87 3.38 13.41
CA LEU A 7 31.35 3.98 14.63
C LEU A 7 30.01 4.71 14.38
N VAL A 8 29.87 5.47 13.31
CA VAL A 8 28.61 6.15 12.95
C VAL A 8 27.48 5.14 12.66
N LEU A 9 27.80 4.05 11.95
CA LEU A 9 26.81 3.00 11.65
C LEU A 9 26.33 2.31 12.93
N TRP A 10 27.25 1.90 13.80
CA TRP A 10 26.92 1.24 15.06
C TRP A 10 26.24 2.18 16.06
N GLY A 11 26.68 3.45 16.11
CA GLY A 11 26.02 4.48 16.91
C GLY A 11 24.56 4.72 16.51
N GLY A 12 24.28 4.75 15.22
CA GLY A 12 22.90 4.86 14.70
C GLY A 12 22.03 3.66 15.07
N ILE A 13 22.57 2.44 15.00
CA ILE A 13 21.84 1.22 15.40
C ILE A 13 21.56 1.22 16.91
N LEU A 14 22.52 1.59 17.75
CA LEU A 14 22.34 1.67 19.21
C LEU A 14 21.28 2.72 19.58
N LEU A 15 21.29 3.87 18.93
CA LEU A 15 20.27 4.92 19.15
C LEU A 15 18.88 4.43 18.77
N ALA A 16 18.76 3.69 17.66
CA ALA A 16 17.50 3.09 17.21
C ALA A 16 16.97 2.07 18.23
N LEU A 17 17.84 1.22 18.76
CA LEU A 17 17.45 0.24 19.79
C LEU A 17 17.00 0.93 21.08
N ALA A 18 17.72 1.98 21.53
CA ALA A 18 17.33 2.74 22.71
C ALA A 18 15.97 3.45 22.54
N ALA A 19 15.74 4.09 21.41
CA ALA A 19 14.47 4.76 21.13
C ALA A 19 13.31 3.75 20.99
N ALA A 20 13.53 2.59 20.37
CA ALA A 20 12.53 1.52 20.27
C ALA A 20 12.18 0.89 21.63
N ALA A 21 13.02 1.03 22.64
CA ALA A 21 12.73 0.60 24.01
C ALA A 21 11.98 1.68 24.81
N ILE A 22 12.42 2.94 24.72
CA ILE A 22 11.93 4.04 25.58
C ILE A 22 10.58 4.60 25.09
N VAL A 23 10.43 4.84 23.79
CA VAL A 23 9.22 5.49 23.26
C VAL A 23 7.95 4.66 23.48
N PRO A 24 7.93 3.33 23.24
CA PRO A 24 6.78 2.50 23.56
C PRO A 24 6.42 2.50 25.04
N MET A 25 7.43 2.53 25.94
CA MET A 25 7.19 2.59 27.37
C MET A 25 6.48 3.89 27.76
N LEU A 26 6.90 5.03 27.21
CA LEU A 26 6.23 6.32 27.42
C LEU A 26 4.80 6.34 26.86
N MET A 27 4.55 5.66 25.74
CA MET A 27 3.22 5.54 25.17
C MET A 27 2.29 4.66 26.01
N VAL A 28 2.78 3.54 26.54
CA VAL A 28 2.00 2.69 27.45
C VAL A 28 1.60 3.48 28.70
N THR A 29 2.50 4.24 29.30
CA THR A 29 2.20 5.10 30.46
C THR A 29 1.19 6.20 30.10
N HIS A 30 1.32 6.82 28.92
CA HIS A 30 0.37 7.83 28.46
C HIS A 30 -1.05 7.27 28.24
N VAL A 31 -1.16 6.08 27.64
CA VAL A 31 -2.45 5.39 27.47
C VAL A 31 -3.06 5.02 28.84
N GLN A 32 -2.24 4.53 29.76
CA GLN A 32 -2.67 4.24 31.13
C GLN A 32 -3.17 5.51 31.84
N ASP A 33 -2.50 6.64 31.67
CA ASP A 33 -2.94 7.93 32.23
C ASP A 33 -4.27 8.39 31.60
N GLN A 34 -4.49 8.17 30.31
CA GLN A 34 -5.77 8.47 29.67
C GLN A 34 -6.93 7.61 30.21
N ILE A 35 -6.67 6.31 30.43
CA ILE A 35 -7.65 5.39 31.02
C ILE A 35 -7.98 5.82 32.47
N ASN A 36 -7.02 6.35 33.20
CA ASN A 36 -7.19 6.78 34.59
C ASN A 36 -7.77 8.19 34.74
N ARG A 37 -7.89 8.99 33.67
CA ARG A 37 -8.53 10.31 33.72
C ARG A 37 -10.00 10.14 34.07
N ARG A 38 -10.39 10.74 35.21
CA ARG A 38 -11.76 10.69 35.73
C ARG A 38 -12.53 11.89 35.18
N PRO A 39 -13.65 11.67 34.47
CA PRO A 39 -14.49 12.76 34.02
C PRO A 39 -15.31 13.31 35.19
N SER A 40 -15.62 14.59 35.16
CA SER A 40 -16.66 15.14 36.02
C SER A 40 -18.04 14.66 35.56
N ARG A 41 -19.00 14.49 36.49
CA ARG A 41 -20.38 14.08 36.16
C ARG A 41 -21.00 14.97 35.06
N GLN A 42 -20.68 16.23 35.01
CA GLN A 42 -21.19 17.18 34.03
C GLN A 42 -20.62 16.90 32.61
N GLN A 43 -19.34 16.57 32.50
CA GLN A 43 -18.72 16.20 31.22
C GLN A 43 -19.33 14.92 30.65
N VAL A 44 -19.67 13.95 31.51
CA VAL A 44 -20.33 12.70 31.10
C VAL A 44 -21.73 12.98 30.58
N GLN A 45 -22.52 13.82 31.29
CA GLN A 45 -23.88 14.21 30.87
C GLN A 45 -23.90 14.98 29.54
N ASP A 46 -22.94 15.86 29.32
CA ASP A 46 -22.81 16.65 28.08
C ASP A 46 -22.38 15.81 26.90
N ALA A 47 -21.48 14.82 27.11
CA ALA A 47 -21.08 13.87 26.08
C ALA A 47 -22.22 12.92 25.69
N GLN A 48 -23.04 12.51 26.66
CA GLN A 48 -24.19 11.64 26.46
C GLN A 48 -25.31 12.35 25.68
N SER A 49 -25.61 13.62 25.96
CA SER A 49 -26.65 14.38 25.25
C SER A 49 -26.33 14.57 23.77
N ARG A 50 -25.05 14.73 23.41
CA ARG A 50 -24.62 14.84 22.01
C ARG A 50 -24.74 13.52 21.24
N ARG A 51 -24.46 12.38 21.86
CA ARG A 51 -24.50 11.06 21.22
C ARG A 51 -25.92 10.54 20.94
N THR A 52 -26.94 11.07 21.62
CA THR A 52 -28.33 10.61 21.52
C THR A 52 -29.07 11.17 20.31
N VAL A 53 -28.68 12.32 19.80
CA VAL A 53 -29.29 12.92 18.61
C VAL A 53 -29.08 12.02 17.37
N GLU A 54 -27.98 11.31 17.32
CA GLU A 54 -27.62 10.43 16.19
C GLU A 54 -28.32 9.05 16.24
N ALA A 55 -28.59 8.50 17.42
CA ALA A 55 -29.28 7.17 17.55
C ALA A 55 -30.77 7.21 17.19
N LYS A 56 -31.42 8.35 17.28
CA LYS A 56 -32.83 8.52 16.86
C LYS A 56 -33.07 8.36 15.37
N ALA A 57 -32.03 8.55 14.56
CA ALA A 57 -32.16 8.55 13.09
C ALA A 57 -32.18 7.14 12.44
N THR A 58 -31.83 6.09 13.17
CA THR A 58 -31.63 4.74 12.62
C THR A 58 -32.70 3.72 12.96
N SER A 59 -33.65 4.01 13.85
CA SER A 59 -34.75 3.08 14.16
C SER A 59 -35.85 3.16 13.11
N SER A 60 -35.86 2.24 12.17
CA SER A 60 -36.91 2.14 11.16
C SER A 60 -38.21 1.63 11.80
N SER A 61 -39.32 2.34 11.51
CA SER A 61 -40.68 2.03 11.98
C SER A 61 -41.29 0.75 11.38
N LYS A 62 -40.51 -0.07 10.70
CA LYS A 62 -41.03 -1.18 9.89
C LYS A 62 -41.30 -2.47 10.66
N ASN A 63 -40.66 -2.70 11.82
CA ASN A 63 -40.73 -3.96 12.57
C ASN A 63 -41.35 -3.72 13.97
N TRP A 64 -42.60 -3.23 14.00
CA TRP A 64 -43.31 -2.89 15.24
C TRP A 64 -43.76 -4.14 15.99
N PHE A 65 -43.53 -4.18 17.30
CA PHE A 65 -44.03 -5.17 18.25
C PHE A 65 -44.19 -4.50 19.62
N THR A 66 -44.69 -5.25 20.63
CA THR A 66 -44.81 -4.73 21.98
C THR A 66 -44.05 -5.62 22.95
N ILE A 67 -43.27 -5.06 23.86
CA ILE A 67 -42.69 -5.80 24.97
C ILE A 67 -43.73 -5.78 26.09
N THR A 68 -44.25 -6.99 26.43
CA THR A 68 -45.23 -7.14 27.49
C THR A 68 -44.57 -7.16 28.86
N ASP A 69 -43.38 -7.76 28.96
CA ASP A 69 -42.62 -7.89 30.20
C ASP A 69 -41.13 -7.76 29.94
N PHE A 70 -40.46 -6.95 30.75
CA PHE A 70 -39.00 -6.78 30.73
C PHE A 70 -38.49 -6.88 32.18
N ASP A 71 -37.88 -8.00 32.53
CA ASP A 71 -37.28 -8.25 33.83
C ASP A 71 -35.75 -8.19 33.72
N VAL A 72 -35.09 -7.42 34.57
CA VAL A 72 -33.63 -7.30 34.65
C VAL A 72 -33.17 -7.69 36.03
N ARG A 73 -32.31 -8.68 36.09
CA ARG A 73 -31.64 -9.08 37.34
C ARG A 73 -30.14 -8.90 37.18
N ALA A 74 -29.55 -8.13 38.09
CA ALA A 74 -28.13 -7.91 38.15
C ALA A 74 -27.57 -8.36 39.49
N HIS A 75 -26.43 -9.04 39.47
CA HIS A 75 -25.66 -9.40 40.63
C HIS A 75 -24.30 -8.73 40.61
N LEU A 76 -24.00 -7.88 41.62
CA LEU A 76 -22.74 -7.16 41.75
C LEU A 76 -21.82 -7.90 42.72
N GLU A 77 -20.64 -8.25 42.25
CA GLU A 77 -19.63 -8.98 43.03
C GLU A 77 -18.22 -8.38 42.79
N ARG A 78 -17.27 -8.74 43.66
CA ARG A 78 -15.87 -8.35 43.49
C ARG A 78 -15.29 -9.01 42.24
N GLY A 79 -14.77 -8.20 41.35
CA GLY A 79 -14.10 -8.63 40.12
C GLY A 79 -12.58 -8.57 40.22
N GLU A 80 -11.92 -8.78 39.09
CA GLU A 80 -10.46 -8.64 38.95
C GLU A 80 -10.00 -7.20 39.15
N GLN A 81 -8.73 -7.00 39.50
CA GLN A 81 -8.09 -5.69 39.67
C GLN A 81 -8.86 -4.71 40.57
N ASN A 82 -9.50 -5.24 41.61
CA ASN A 82 -10.34 -4.49 42.54
C ASN A 82 -11.49 -3.72 41.85
N GLN A 83 -12.00 -4.23 40.72
CA GLN A 83 -13.20 -3.72 40.08
C GLN A 83 -14.46 -4.36 40.66
N VAL A 84 -15.65 -3.85 40.36
CA VAL A 84 -16.91 -4.49 40.63
C VAL A 84 -17.50 -5.04 39.33
N LYS A 85 -17.66 -6.36 39.32
CA LYS A 85 -18.26 -7.09 38.20
C LYS A 85 -19.76 -7.21 38.38
N GLY A 86 -20.54 -7.02 37.33
CA GLY A 86 -21.97 -7.23 37.28
C GLY A 86 -22.33 -8.43 36.38
N GLN A 87 -23.10 -9.38 36.89
CA GLN A 87 -23.72 -10.44 36.11
C GLN A 87 -25.16 -10.05 35.82
N PHE A 88 -25.54 -9.95 34.55
CA PHE A 88 -26.87 -9.52 34.14
C PHE A 88 -27.64 -10.64 33.49
N THR A 89 -28.92 -10.73 33.84
CA THR A 89 -29.91 -11.57 33.19
C THR A 89 -31.11 -10.69 32.84
N GLU A 90 -31.39 -10.55 31.54
CA GLU A 90 -32.54 -9.79 31.05
C GLU A 90 -33.53 -10.76 30.43
N THR A 91 -34.73 -10.85 31.00
CA THR A 91 -35.83 -11.66 30.47
C THR A 91 -36.84 -10.76 29.78
N ILE A 92 -36.91 -10.84 28.45
CA ILE A 92 -37.71 -9.98 27.59
C ILE A 92 -38.80 -10.81 26.92
N THR A 93 -40.05 -10.53 27.25
CA THR A 93 -41.21 -11.14 26.59
C THR A 93 -41.82 -10.14 25.62
N ALA A 94 -41.77 -10.50 24.36
CA ALA A 94 -42.26 -9.68 23.25
C ALA A 94 -43.50 -10.34 22.59
N GLU A 95 -44.49 -9.50 22.26
CA GLU A 95 -45.67 -9.89 21.48
C GLU A 95 -45.48 -9.40 20.04
N PHE A 96 -45.14 -10.33 19.17
CA PHE A 96 -44.92 -10.06 17.74
C PHE A 96 -46.23 -10.13 16.94
N PRO A 97 -46.42 -9.32 15.92
CA PRO A 97 -47.58 -9.38 15.07
C PRO A 97 -47.65 -10.70 14.29
N THR A 98 -48.83 -11.00 13.76
CA THR A 98 -49.07 -12.22 12.95
C THR A 98 -48.55 -12.09 11.51
N THR A 99 -48.10 -10.94 11.12
CA THR A 99 -47.51 -10.67 9.80
C THR A 99 -46.03 -11.02 9.77
N ASP A 100 -45.51 -11.51 8.66
CA ASP A 100 -44.12 -11.88 8.44
C ASP A 100 -43.23 -10.64 8.34
N GLN A 101 -42.73 -10.17 9.49
CA GLN A 101 -41.89 -8.97 9.55
C GLN A 101 -40.71 -9.06 10.52
N ASN A 102 -40.75 -9.94 11.50
CA ASN A 102 -39.68 -10.06 12.50
C ASN A 102 -39.08 -11.49 12.50
N HIS A 103 -37.76 -11.58 12.53
CA HIS A 103 -37.03 -12.85 12.68
C HIS A 103 -36.59 -13.11 14.13
N GLY A 104 -36.79 -12.16 15.02
CA GLY A 104 -36.43 -12.24 16.42
C GLY A 104 -36.22 -10.90 17.07
N LEU A 105 -35.46 -10.92 18.18
CA LEU A 105 -35.16 -9.73 18.97
C LEU A 105 -33.71 -9.28 18.78
N GLU A 106 -33.50 -7.98 18.55
CA GLU A 106 -32.20 -7.35 18.49
C GLU A 106 -31.94 -6.54 19.77
N ARG A 107 -30.77 -6.71 20.37
CA ARG A 107 -30.34 -6.06 21.60
C ARG A 107 -29.02 -5.36 21.40
N TYR A 108 -28.94 -4.08 21.80
CA TYR A 108 -27.73 -3.26 21.74
C TYR A 108 -27.22 -3.03 23.16
N LEU A 109 -26.00 -3.50 23.48
CA LEU A 109 -25.33 -3.28 24.76
C LEU A 109 -24.23 -2.26 24.58
N PRO A 110 -24.13 -1.22 25.42
CA PRO A 110 -22.95 -0.35 25.46
C PRO A 110 -21.72 -1.17 25.87
N ALA A 111 -20.65 -1.08 25.11
CA ALA A 111 -19.38 -1.72 25.42
C ALA A 111 -18.43 -0.77 26.16
N ARG A 112 -18.72 0.53 26.14
CA ARG A 112 -17.91 1.58 26.74
C ARG A 112 -18.78 2.58 27.49
N TYR A 113 -18.21 3.16 28.54
CA TYR A 113 -18.76 4.29 29.26
C TYR A 113 -17.65 5.32 29.46
N ASP A 114 -17.84 6.54 28.98
CA ASP A 114 -16.88 7.63 29.07
C ASP A 114 -15.45 7.23 28.68
N ASN A 115 -15.30 6.64 27.49
CA ASN A 115 -14.05 6.15 26.92
C ASN A 115 -13.41 4.94 27.67
N GLN A 116 -13.99 4.47 28.77
CA GLN A 116 -13.55 3.26 29.44
C GLN A 116 -14.34 2.06 28.96
N SER A 117 -13.66 0.93 28.70
CA SER A 117 -14.31 -0.34 28.40
C SER A 117 -15.10 -0.84 29.61
N LEU A 118 -16.35 -1.24 29.38
CA LEU A 118 -17.17 -1.93 30.35
C LEU A 118 -16.82 -3.42 30.50
N GLN A 119 -15.96 -3.93 29.63
CA GLN A 119 -15.52 -5.34 29.60
C GLN A 119 -16.71 -6.33 29.53
N VAL A 120 -17.62 -6.08 28.58
CA VAL A 120 -18.78 -6.95 28.36
C VAL A 120 -18.31 -8.28 27.77
N SER A 121 -18.73 -9.38 28.40
CA SER A 121 -18.33 -10.74 28.04
C SER A 121 -19.42 -11.75 28.39
N GLY A 122 -19.21 -13.04 28.04
CA GLY A 122 -20.12 -14.13 28.41
C GLY A 122 -21.52 -14.01 27.83
N ILE A 123 -21.69 -13.38 26.67
CA ILE A 123 -22.98 -13.14 26.01
C ILE A 123 -23.57 -14.48 25.58
N LYS A 124 -24.77 -14.77 26.07
CA LYS A 124 -25.55 -15.97 25.75
C LYS A 124 -27.04 -15.61 25.72
N VAL A 125 -27.80 -16.17 24.78
CA VAL A 125 -29.25 -16.00 24.73
C VAL A 125 -29.94 -17.35 24.78
N THR A 126 -30.92 -17.49 25.68
CA THR A 126 -31.69 -18.72 25.85
C THR A 126 -33.19 -18.44 25.81
N ASP A 127 -33.97 -19.49 25.70
CA ASP A 127 -35.40 -19.47 26.02
C ASP A 127 -35.63 -19.63 27.54
N THR A 128 -36.88 -19.64 27.97
CA THR A 128 -37.28 -19.82 29.38
C THR A 128 -36.95 -21.20 29.93
N TYR A 129 -36.62 -22.17 29.09
CA TYR A 129 -36.22 -23.53 29.48
C TYR A 129 -34.69 -23.71 29.50
N GLY A 130 -33.94 -22.63 29.27
CA GLY A 130 -32.47 -22.65 29.22
C GLY A 130 -31.86 -23.16 27.89
N ARG A 131 -32.67 -23.43 26.86
CA ARG A 131 -32.19 -23.86 25.55
C ARG A 131 -31.65 -22.66 24.78
N GLU A 132 -30.50 -22.82 24.15
CA GLU A 132 -29.86 -21.75 23.40
C GLU A 132 -30.68 -21.37 22.18
N ILE A 133 -30.81 -20.07 21.96
CA ILE A 133 -31.43 -19.47 20.76
C ILE A 133 -30.28 -19.11 19.79
N THR A 134 -30.48 -19.33 18.49
CA THR A 134 -29.54 -18.89 17.44
C THR A 134 -29.23 -17.41 17.63
N THR A 135 -27.96 -17.09 17.78
CA THR A 135 -27.54 -15.73 18.15
C THR A 135 -26.37 -15.28 17.30
N GLU A 136 -26.47 -14.08 16.73
CA GLU A 136 -25.39 -13.38 16.05
C GLU A 136 -24.92 -12.22 16.92
N VAL A 137 -23.63 -12.18 17.29
CA VAL A 137 -23.02 -11.11 18.07
C VAL A 137 -22.03 -10.36 17.18
N SER A 138 -22.18 -9.05 17.08
CA SER A 138 -21.31 -8.17 16.28
C SER A 138 -20.97 -6.90 17.04
N GLY A 139 -19.98 -6.14 16.55
CA GLY A 139 -19.54 -4.90 17.22
C GLY A 139 -18.65 -5.14 18.45
N GLN A 140 -18.10 -6.32 18.64
CA GLN A 140 -17.05 -6.57 19.65
C GLN A 140 -15.83 -5.69 19.32
N GLY A 141 -15.39 -4.88 20.29
CA GLY A 141 -14.32 -3.89 20.09
C GLY A 141 -14.81 -2.49 19.71
N SER A 142 -16.10 -2.31 19.39
CA SER A 142 -16.73 -0.99 19.17
C SER A 142 -17.40 -0.46 20.44
N ASP A 143 -17.98 0.76 20.37
CA ASP A 143 -18.70 1.36 21.48
C ASP A 143 -20.00 0.62 21.84
N VAL A 144 -20.54 -0.17 20.90
CA VAL A 144 -21.82 -0.88 21.05
C VAL A 144 -21.72 -2.29 20.51
N ILE A 145 -22.14 -3.26 21.32
CA ILE A 145 -22.28 -4.64 20.93
C ILE A 145 -23.73 -4.87 20.48
N ARG A 146 -23.91 -5.44 19.29
CA ARG A 146 -25.21 -5.82 18.74
C ARG A 146 -25.40 -7.32 18.85
N ILE A 147 -26.53 -7.75 19.43
CA ILE A 147 -26.92 -9.13 19.63
C ILE A 147 -28.24 -9.34 18.91
N ARG A 148 -28.28 -10.21 17.91
CA ARG A 148 -29.48 -10.67 17.24
C ARG A 148 -29.83 -12.06 17.71
N ALA A 149 -31.00 -12.25 18.30
CA ALA A 149 -31.50 -13.53 18.75
C ALA A 149 -32.69 -13.96 17.90
N GLY A 150 -32.54 -15.04 17.13
CA GLY A 150 -33.52 -15.57 16.19
C GLY A 150 -32.85 -16.16 14.95
N ASP A 151 -33.66 -16.64 14.00
CA ASP A 151 -33.19 -17.21 12.74
C ASP A 151 -33.66 -16.34 11.55
N LYS A 152 -32.71 -15.88 10.74
CA LYS A 152 -32.97 -15.05 9.55
C LYS A 152 -33.91 -15.67 8.51
N ASN A 153 -34.09 -16.98 8.55
CA ASN A 153 -34.94 -17.72 7.62
C ASN A 153 -36.33 -18.04 8.21
N THR A 154 -36.59 -17.66 9.48
CA THR A 154 -37.84 -17.99 10.19
C THR A 154 -38.45 -16.73 10.78
N TYR A 155 -39.69 -16.43 10.43
CA TYR A 155 -40.43 -15.35 11.06
C TYR A 155 -40.97 -15.77 12.43
N VAL A 156 -41.04 -14.81 13.35
CA VAL A 156 -41.56 -15.00 14.69
C VAL A 156 -42.91 -14.29 14.86
N HIS A 157 -43.90 -15.00 15.44
CA HIS A 157 -45.25 -14.50 15.68
C HIS A 157 -45.68 -14.75 17.11
N GLY A 158 -46.60 -13.94 17.62
CA GLY A 158 -47.16 -14.06 18.95
C GLY A 158 -46.15 -13.85 20.03
N LYS A 159 -46.42 -14.43 21.19
CA LYS A 159 -45.62 -14.22 22.39
C LYS A 159 -44.34 -15.07 22.37
N LYS A 160 -43.18 -14.39 22.47
CA LYS A 160 -41.88 -15.03 22.56
C LYS A 160 -41.08 -14.42 23.70
N THR A 161 -40.32 -15.26 24.41
CA THR A 161 -39.46 -14.83 25.52
C THR A 161 -38.01 -15.14 25.21
N TYR A 162 -37.15 -14.17 25.42
CA TYR A 162 -35.71 -14.24 25.22
C TYR A 162 -35.03 -13.91 26.55
N VAL A 163 -34.06 -14.73 26.94
CA VAL A 163 -33.28 -14.52 28.16
C VAL A 163 -31.83 -14.23 27.76
N PHE A 164 -31.40 -12.98 27.90
CA PHE A 164 -30.05 -12.54 27.63
C PHE A 164 -29.22 -12.61 28.90
N HIS A 165 -28.08 -13.29 28.83
CA HIS A 165 -27.09 -13.38 29.90
C HIS A 165 -25.82 -12.68 29.42
N TYR A 166 -25.23 -11.84 30.25
CA TYR A 166 -23.94 -11.22 29.97
C TYR A 166 -23.28 -10.75 31.27
N THR A 167 -21.95 -10.57 31.20
CA THR A 167 -21.14 -10.09 32.32
C THR A 167 -20.52 -8.74 31.94
N VAL A 168 -20.48 -7.82 32.88
CA VAL A 168 -19.84 -6.52 32.78
C VAL A 168 -18.72 -6.47 33.82
N GLY A 169 -17.47 -6.40 33.39
CA GLY A 169 -16.30 -6.40 34.27
C GLY A 169 -16.13 -5.13 35.10
N ARG A 170 -16.68 -4.01 34.64
CA ARG A 170 -16.63 -2.69 35.28
C ARG A 170 -18.04 -2.11 35.44
N ALA A 171 -18.84 -2.67 36.32
CA ALA A 171 -20.22 -2.23 36.54
C ALA A 171 -20.34 -0.99 37.42
N VAL A 172 -19.40 -0.77 38.34
CA VAL A 172 -19.32 0.44 39.20
C VAL A 172 -18.27 1.40 38.65
N GLN A 173 -18.65 2.64 38.52
CA GLN A 173 -17.79 3.70 38.01
C GLN A 173 -17.20 4.53 39.15
N SER A 174 -15.95 5.01 38.98
CA SER A 174 -15.29 5.84 39.99
C SER A 174 -15.35 7.31 39.56
N PHE A 175 -16.04 8.14 40.33
CA PHE A 175 -16.08 9.61 40.19
C PHE A 175 -15.15 10.25 41.23
N ASP A 176 -14.99 11.58 41.21
CA ASP A 176 -14.06 12.28 42.11
C ASP A 176 -14.37 12.09 43.59
N ASP A 177 -15.64 12.15 43.96
CA ASP A 177 -16.13 12.12 45.34
C ASP A 177 -16.72 10.77 45.78
N VAL A 178 -17.03 9.87 44.84
CA VAL A 178 -17.79 8.66 45.10
C VAL A 178 -17.52 7.61 44.06
N ASP A 179 -17.64 6.35 44.41
CA ASP A 179 -17.79 5.26 43.48
C ASP A 179 -19.29 4.94 43.36
N GLU A 180 -19.80 4.73 42.13
CA GLU A 180 -21.25 4.66 41.93
C GLU A 180 -21.61 3.59 40.87
N PHE A 181 -22.59 2.75 41.21
CA PHE A 181 -23.33 1.98 40.22
C PHE A 181 -24.35 2.92 39.56
N TYR A 182 -23.90 3.63 38.50
CA TYR A 182 -24.75 4.51 37.70
C TYR A 182 -25.13 3.76 36.42
N TRP A 183 -26.34 3.20 36.40
CA TRP A 183 -26.68 2.19 35.40
C TRP A 183 -28.09 2.38 34.83
N ASN A 184 -28.19 2.31 33.50
CA ASN A 184 -29.51 2.22 32.85
C ASN A 184 -29.97 0.76 32.91
N LEU A 185 -30.82 0.39 33.89
CA LEU A 185 -31.43 -0.93 33.90
C LEU A 185 -32.32 -1.17 32.69
N LEU A 186 -32.94 -0.08 32.17
CA LEU A 186 -33.57 -0.03 30.87
C LEU A 186 -32.99 1.15 30.09
N GLY A 187 -32.34 0.89 28.98
CA GLY A 187 -31.82 1.95 28.11
C GLY A 187 -32.94 2.69 27.37
N PRO A 188 -32.75 3.99 27.04
CA PRO A 188 -33.77 4.81 26.38
C PRO A 188 -33.89 4.56 24.88
N ASN A 189 -33.19 3.58 24.30
CA ASN A 189 -33.15 3.36 22.85
C ASN A 189 -34.03 2.17 22.40
N TRP A 190 -35.11 1.90 23.13
CA TRP A 190 -36.13 0.96 22.70
C TRP A 190 -37.18 1.69 21.86
N ALA A 191 -37.30 1.33 20.60
CA ALA A 191 -38.26 1.96 19.65
C ALA A 191 -39.70 1.44 19.81
N VAL A 192 -39.94 0.55 20.77
CA VAL A 192 -41.22 -0.12 21.02
C VAL A 192 -41.73 0.15 22.44
N PRO A 193 -43.05 0.11 22.70
CA PRO A 193 -43.59 0.30 24.04
C PRO A 193 -43.28 -0.91 24.92
N ILE A 194 -43.10 -0.66 26.23
CA ILE A 194 -42.88 -1.68 27.26
C ILE A 194 -43.99 -1.58 28.32
N GLN A 195 -44.82 -2.62 28.42
CA GLN A 195 -45.97 -2.58 29.29
C GLN A 195 -45.59 -2.67 30.75
N ARG A 196 -44.70 -3.61 31.09
CA ARG A 196 -44.22 -3.82 32.46
C ARG A 196 -42.71 -3.96 32.47
N PHE A 197 -42.08 -3.24 33.36
CA PHE A 197 -40.64 -3.33 33.64
C PHE A 197 -40.45 -3.66 35.13
N TYR A 198 -39.57 -4.62 35.40
CA TYR A 198 -39.04 -4.89 36.70
C TYR A 198 -37.52 -5.00 36.65
N GLY A 199 -36.83 -4.34 37.56
CA GLY A 199 -35.39 -4.42 37.71
C GLY A 199 -35.00 -4.70 39.15
N GLU A 200 -34.08 -5.63 39.34
CA GLU A 200 -33.55 -6.00 40.64
C GLU A 200 -32.03 -6.09 40.57
N VAL A 201 -31.38 -5.50 41.57
CA VAL A 201 -29.91 -5.50 41.67
C VAL A 201 -29.55 -6.02 43.08
N THR A 202 -28.86 -7.15 43.11
CA THR A 202 -28.30 -7.75 44.31
C THR A 202 -26.82 -7.46 44.42
N ILE A 203 -26.37 -7.05 45.60
CA ILE A 203 -24.99 -6.71 45.93
C ILE A 203 -24.43 -7.78 46.86
N ASP A 204 -23.26 -8.34 46.47
CA ASP A 204 -22.61 -9.35 47.29
C ASP A 204 -22.25 -8.83 48.70
N LYS A 205 -22.20 -9.71 49.68
CA LYS A 205 -21.88 -9.38 51.10
C LYS A 205 -20.58 -8.61 51.25
N GLU A 206 -19.57 -8.93 50.45
CA GLU A 206 -18.27 -8.24 50.51
C GLU A 206 -18.37 -6.78 50.13
N LEU A 207 -19.31 -6.42 49.28
CA LEU A 207 -19.53 -5.06 48.79
C LEU A 207 -20.62 -4.32 49.60
N ALA A 208 -21.52 -5.03 50.26
CA ALA A 208 -22.68 -4.46 50.93
C ALA A 208 -22.31 -3.42 52.01
N GLY A 209 -21.18 -3.64 52.72
CA GLY A 209 -20.66 -2.69 53.71
C GLY A 209 -20.12 -1.38 53.12
N SER A 210 -19.85 -1.33 51.80
CA SER A 210 -19.38 -0.16 51.12
C SER A 210 -20.50 0.70 50.50
N VAL A 211 -21.75 0.25 50.55
CA VAL A 211 -22.90 0.94 49.96
C VAL A 211 -23.43 2.03 50.86
N ASN A 212 -23.60 3.23 50.32
CA ASN A 212 -24.31 4.31 50.98
C ASN A 212 -25.78 4.29 50.55
N ARG A 213 -26.64 3.70 51.38
CA ARG A 213 -28.07 3.50 51.08
C ARG A 213 -28.85 4.81 50.98
N ASP A 214 -28.45 5.83 51.71
CA ASP A 214 -29.12 7.15 51.68
C ASP A 214 -28.89 7.88 50.35
N ARG A 215 -27.85 7.50 49.61
CA ARG A 215 -27.53 8.01 48.28
C ARG A 215 -28.00 7.05 47.18
N PHE A 216 -29.24 6.56 47.24
CA PHE A 216 -29.90 5.80 46.18
C PHE A 216 -30.87 6.70 45.42
N THR A 217 -30.85 6.58 44.09
CA THR A 217 -31.71 7.40 43.22
C THR A 217 -32.14 6.58 42.00
N CYS A 218 -33.40 6.79 41.56
CA CYS A 218 -33.92 6.22 40.33
C CYS A 218 -34.55 7.31 39.46
N TYR A 219 -34.20 7.32 38.18
CA TYR A 219 -34.77 8.21 37.18
C TYR A 219 -35.49 7.45 36.09
N THR A 220 -36.60 7.98 35.56
CA THR A 220 -37.37 7.42 34.48
C THR A 220 -37.74 8.48 33.44
N GLY A 221 -38.02 8.07 32.21
CA GLY A 221 -38.45 8.99 31.15
C GLY A 221 -37.56 8.96 29.91
N ALA A 222 -37.78 9.93 29.04
CA ALA A 222 -36.90 10.10 27.86
C ALA A 222 -35.51 10.56 28.32
N GLN A 223 -34.54 10.38 27.46
CA GLN A 223 -33.17 10.77 27.80
C GLN A 223 -33.07 12.25 28.19
N GLY A 224 -32.28 12.51 29.23
CA GLY A 224 -32.11 13.83 29.82
C GLY A 224 -33.23 14.24 30.78
N GLN A 225 -34.31 13.45 30.94
CA GLN A 225 -35.35 13.70 31.94
C GLN A 225 -34.88 13.25 33.32
N THR A 226 -35.30 14.00 34.35
CA THR A 226 -34.93 13.83 35.76
C THR A 226 -36.08 13.36 36.63
N ASP A 227 -37.17 12.88 36.02
CA ASP A 227 -38.33 12.39 36.73
C ASP A 227 -37.95 11.17 37.58
N ARG A 228 -38.42 11.15 38.85
CA ARG A 228 -38.16 10.06 39.79
C ARG A 228 -39.03 8.85 39.51
N CYS A 229 -38.47 7.64 39.67
CA CYS A 229 -39.27 6.42 39.63
C CYS A 229 -40.26 6.38 40.78
N LYS A 230 -41.51 6.01 40.50
CA LYS A 230 -42.58 5.95 41.56
C LYS A 230 -42.40 4.79 42.49
N GLN A 231 -41.85 3.64 42.00
CA GLN A 231 -41.66 2.43 42.77
C GLN A 231 -40.17 2.02 42.62
N ALA A 232 -39.32 2.55 43.49
CA ALA A 232 -37.91 2.19 43.56
C ALA A 232 -37.40 2.33 44.99
N GLY A 233 -36.59 1.40 45.43
CA GLY A 233 -35.97 1.43 46.76
C GLY A 233 -35.30 0.10 47.15
N TRP A 234 -34.74 0.11 48.35
CA TRP A 234 -34.13 -1.07 48.95
C TRP A 234 -35.19 -2.06 49.38
N LEU A 235 -35.08 -3.31 48.90
CA LEU A 235 -35.94 -4.43 49.27
C LEU A 235 -35.42 -5.15 50.52
N ASN A 236 -34.11 -5.18 50.71
CA ASN A 236 -33.41 -5.71 51.88
C ASN A 236 -32.00 -5.07 51.98
N GLU A 237 -31.13 -5.63 52.80
CA GLU A 237 -29.79 -5.09 53.06
C GLU A 237 -28.85 -5.14 51.84
N GLN A 238 -29.10 -6.02 50.92
CA GLN A 238 -28.21 -6.27 49.77
C GLN A 238 -28.90 -6.03 48.41
N THR A 239 -30.22 -5.84 48.41
CA THR A 239 -30.99 -5.82 47.16
C THR A 239 -31.85 -4.57 47.06
N PHE A 240 -31.79 -3.88 45.92
CA PHE A 240 -32.77 -2.86 45.57
C PHE A 240 -33.54 -3.24 44.31
N GLY A 241 -34.74 -2.72 44.20
CA GLY A 241 -35.62 -2.98 43.06
C GLY A 241 -36.29 -1.75 42.52
N VAL A 242 -36.74 -1.85 41.28
CA VAL A 242 -37.47 -0.82 40.53
C VAL A 242 -38.59 -1.48 39.76
N ALA A 243 -39.81 -0.95 39.84
CA ALA A 243 -40.94 -1.36 39.01
C ALA A 243 -41.56 -0.15 38.30
N GLN A 244 -41.88 -0.32 37.02
CA GLN A 244 -42.49 0.71 36.21
C GLN A 244 -43.46 0.09 35.19
N GLN A 245 -44.57 0.80 34.91
CA GLN A 245 -45.56 0.36 33.91
C GLN A 245 -45.76 1.44 32.86
N GLY A 246 -46.16 1.01 31.67
CA GLY A 246 -46.60 1.90 30.58
C GLY A 246 -45.49 2.80 30.02
N LEU A 247 -44.27 2.27 29.85
CA LEU A 247 -43.19 2.99 29.25
C LEU A 247 -43.41 3.14 27.73
N ARG A 248 -43.34 4.36 27.27
CA ARG A 248 -43.44 4.70 25.83
C ARG A 248 -42.12 4.40 25.12
N PRO A 249 -42.11 4.30 23.80
CA PRO A 249 -40.87 4.24 23.06
C PRO A 249 -39.91 5.35 23.47
N PHE A 250 -38.62 5.02 23.51
CA PHE A 250 -37.51 5.92 23.89
C PHE A 250 -37.55 6.41 25.34
N GLN A 251 -38.20 5.72 26.23
CA GLN A 251 -38.11 5.94 27.66
C GLN A 251 -37.23 4.87 28.32
N GLY A 252 -36.42 5.29 29.31
CA GLY A 252 -35.51 4.45 30.03
C GLY A 252 -35.68 4.53 31.54
N ILE A 253 -34.96 3.67 32.25
CA ILE A 253 -34.88 3.64 33.71
C ILE A 253 -33.41 3.59 34.10
N THR A 254 -32.95 4.60 34.84
CA THR A 254 -31.59 4.73 35.32
C THR A 254 -31.54 4.69 36.83
N VAL A 255 -30.71 3.85 37.41
CA VAL A 255 -30.47 3.82 38.86
C VAL A 255 -29.07 4.36 39.18
N ALA A 256 -28.95 4.99 40.32
CA ALA A 256 -27.67 5.44 40.88
C ALA A 256 -27.61 4.93 42.33
N ALA A 257 -26.68 4.05 42.64
CA ALA A 257 -26.39 3.58 43.97
C ALA A 257 -24.93 3.88 44.33
N ALA A 258 -24.71 4.72 45.34
CA ALA A 258 -23.39 5.18 45.72
C ALA A 258 -22.67 4.16 46.61
N PHE A 259 -21.37 4.00 46.36
CA PHE A 259 -20.44 3.25 47.19
C PHE A 259 -19.41 4.20 47.81
N THR A 260 -18.83 3.79 48.93
CA THR A 260 -17.72 4.53 49.54
C THR A 260 -16.59 4.70 48.56
N LYS A 261 -15.99 5.86 48.50
CA LYS A 261 -14.83 6.14 47.64
C LYS A 261 -13.67 5.19 47.91
N GLY A 262 -13.11 4.62 46.86
CA GLY A 262 -12.06 3.59 46.93
C GLY A 262 -12.60 2.15 46.92
N THR A 263 -13.91 1.96 46.77
CA THR A 263 -14.51 0.63 46.57
C THR A 263 -14.02 -0.02 45.28
N VAL A 264 -13.80 0.80 44.21
CA VAL A 264 -13.14 0.33 42.97
C VAL A 264 -11.77 0.93 42.81
N GLY A 265 -10.85 0.12 42.34
CA GLY A 265 -9.49 0.54 42.01
C GLY A 265 -9.42 1.36 40.70
N PRO A 266 -8.28 1.99 40.40
CA PRO A 266 -8.05 2.62 39.11
C PRO A 266 -8.15 1.57 37.99
N ALA A 267 -8.76 1.94 36.89
CA ALA A 267 -8.78 1.09 35.71
C ALA A 267 -7.37 0.84 35.20
N GLN A 268 -7.00 -0.39 34.95
CA GLN A 268 -5.68 -0.76 34.45
C GLN A 268 -5.80 -1.44 33.08
N LEU A 269 -4.85 -1.18 32.21
CA LEU A 269 -4.69 -1.90 30.96
C LEU A 269 -4.40 -3.38 31.28
N PRO A 270 -5.11 -4.34 30.66
CA PRO A 270 -4.74 -5.75 30.75
C PRO A 270 -3.28 -5.94 30.32
N ILE A 271 -2.53 -6.75 31.05
CA ILE A 271 -1.08 -6.98 30.79
C ILE A 271 -0.85 -7.39 29.34
N LYS A 272 -1.70 -8.27 28.79
CA LYS A 272 -1.62 -8.72 27.39
C LYS A 272 -1.68 -7.55 26.40
N ASP A 273 -2.57 -6.58 26.64
CA ASP A 273 -2.78 -5.43 25.77
C ASP A 273 -1.62 -4.42 25.91
N ALA A 274 -1.13 -4.20 27.13
CA ALA A 274 0.04 -3.38 27.40
C ALA A 274 1.31 -3.96 26.74
N VAL A 275 1.54 -5.26 26.84
CA VAL A 275 2.66 -5.97 26.20
C VAL A 275 2.51 -5.94 24.67
N GLY A 276 1.31 -6.20 24.16
CA GLY A 276 1.03 -6.13 22.72
C GLY A 276 1.33 -4.75 22.15
N LEU A 277 0.86 -3.69 22.83
CA LEU A 277 1.13 -2.30 22.46
C LEU A 277 2.63 -1.98 22.44
N TYR A 278 3.35 -2.39 23.50
CA TYR A 278 4.79 -2.18 23.58
C TYR A 278 5.52 -2.83 22.40
N ILE A 279 5.24 -4.10 22.12
CA ILE A 279 5.87 -4.85 21.03
C ILE A 279 5.55 -4.21 19.68
N GLN A 280 4.29 -3.89 19.42
CA GLN A 280 3.86 -3.28 18.16
C GLN A 280 4.56 -1.95 17.88
N MET A 281 4.59 -1.06 18.85
CA MET A 281 5.25 0.25 18.73
C MET A 281 6.77 0.10 18.59
N ALA A 282 7.39 -0.80 19.38
CA ALA A 282 8.82 -1.07 19.30
C ALA A 282 9.23 -1.58 17.91
N MET A 283 8.46 -2.51 17.33
CA MET A 283 8.70 -3.03 15.98
C MET A 283 8.59 -1.94 14.91
N GLY A 284 7.54 -1.12 14.95
CA GLY A 284 7.34 -0.03 14.01
C GLY A 284 8.43 1.04 14.08
N ILE A 285 8.76 1.49 15.28
CA ILE A 285 9.81 2.49 15.52
C ILE A 285 11.19 1.95 15.13
N LEU A 286 11.50 0.71 15.48
CA LEU A 286 12.76 0.07 15.10
C LEU A 286 12.90 -0.03 13.58
N ALA A 287 11.84 -0.40 12.86
CA ALA A 287 11.85 -0.44 11.40
C ALA A 287 12.15 0.94 10.79
N ILE A 288 11.54 2.01 11.31
CA ILE A 288 11.78 3.40 10.86
C ILE A 288 13.23 3.81 11.13
N LEU A 289 13.74 3.55 12.31
CA LEU A 289 15.07 3.99 12.71
C LEU A 289 16.20 3.21 12.03
N LEU A 290 15.98 1.95 11.67
CA LEU A 290 16.92 1.18 10.84
C LEU A 290 17.10 1.75 9.43
N ALA A 291 16.19 2.60 8.96
CA ALA A 291 16.37 3.32 7.71
C ALA A 291 17.55 4.31 7.75
N LEU A 292 17.88 4.89 8.89
CA LEU A 292 18.97 5.86 9.03
C LEU A 292 20.35 5.28 8.71
N PRO A 293 20.79 4.18 9.35
CA PRO A 293 22.08 3.56 9.01
C PRO A 293 22.08 2.97 7.60
N LEU A 294 20.94 2.48 7.11
CA LEU A 294 20.81 2.02 5.74
C LEU A 294 20.97 3.18 4.75
N MET A 295 20.30 4.31 4.97
CA MET A 295 20.44 5.51 4.14
C MET A 295 21.88 6.02 4.11
N TYR A 296 22.55 6.05 5.26
CA TYR A 296 23.98 6.40 5.34
C TYR A 296 24.84 5.45 4.50
N ALA A 297 24.61 4.13 4.62
CA ALA A 297 25.32 3.13 3.82
C ALA A 297 25.08 3.34 2.32
N LEU A 298 23.83 3.63 1.91
CA LEU A 298 23.48 3.91 0.52
C LEU A 298 24.11 5.20 -0.02
N ILE A 299 24.21 6.26 0.78
CA ILE A 299 24.93 7.48 0.40
C ILE A 299 26.44 7.20 0.18
N VAL A 300 27.06 6.43 1.08
CA VAL A 300 28.47 6.02 0.93
C VAL A 300 28.67 5.17 -0.33
N LEU A 301 27.75 4.22 -0.57
CA LEU A 301 27.74 3.38 -1.77
C LEU A 301 27.61 4.24 -3.04
N LYS A 302 26.64 5.16 -3.05
CA LYS A 302 26.43 6.07 -4.17
C LYS A 302 27.68 6.90 -4.45
N LYS A 303 28.29 7.55 -3.42
CA LYS A 303 29.51 8.32 -3.58
C LYS A 303 30.68 7.51 -4.13
N ARG A 304 30.83 6.24 -3.74
CA ARG A 304 31.90 5.37 -4.23
C ARG A 304 31.69 4.86 -5.64
N ARG A 305 30.41 4.66 -6.05
CA ARG A 305 30.06 4.19 -7.40
C ARG A 305 30.05 5.30 -8.44
N TRP A 306 29.82 6.54 -7.99
CA TRP A 306 29.80 7.68 -8.87
C TRP A 306 31.24 8.23 -9.05
N ARG A 307 31.77 8.08 -10.25
CA ARG A 307 33.02 8.74 -10.60
C ARG A 307 32.69 10.12 -11.17
N SER A 308 33.18 11.18 -10.52
CA SER A 308 32.97 12.57 -10.95
C SER A 308 33.69 12.90 -12.27
N ASP A 309 34.57 12.01 -12.70
CA ASP A 309 35.37 12.13 -13.92
C ASP A 309 34.75 11.45 -15.15
N GLU A 310 33.64 10.69 -15.00
CA GLU A 310 32.98 9.98 -16.12
C GLU A 310 32.60 10.88 -17.29
N THR A 311 32.24 12.14 -17.01
CA THR A 311 31.85 13.13 -18.00
C THR A 311 32.78 14.34 -18.06
N ARG A 312 33.95 14.29 -17.41
CA ARG A 312 34.96 15.34 -17.46
C ARG A 312 35.82 15.19 -18.75
N GLN A 313 36.15 16.31 -19.38
CA GLN A 313 37.03 16.34 -20.55
C GLN A 313 36.53 15.41 -21.69
N ILE A 314 35.29 15.60 -22.14
CA ILE A 314 34.75 14.88 -23.28
C ILE A 314 35.42 15.45 -24.53
N VAL A 315 36.19 14.63 -25.21
CA VAL A 315 36.75 14.92 -26.53
C VAL A 315 35.74 14.49 -27.58
N ARG A 316 35.50 15.32 -28.61
CA ARG A 316 34.61 14.95 -29.71
C ARG A 316 35.21 13.82 -30.53
N GLU A 317 34.39 12.78 -30.77
CA GLU A 317 34.77 11.62 -31.54
C GLU A 317 33.81 11.45 -32.72
N PHE A 318 34.32 11.06 -33.87
CA PHE A 318 33.53 10.94 -35.10
C PHE A 318 33.64 9.56 -35.76
N ILE A 319 34.50 8.69 -35.25
CA ILE A 319 34.59 7.29 -35.66
C ILE A 319 33.75 6.44 -34.70
N PRO A 320 32.88 5.52 -35.16
CA PRO A 320 32.23 4.57 -34.28
C PRO A 320 33.24 3.76 -33.47
N PRO A 321 32.97 3.45 -32.19
CA PRO A 321 33.84 2.61 -31.39
C PRO A 321 33.91 1.19 -31.96
N LYS A 322 34.88 0.39 -31.50
CA LYS A 322 35.03 -1.00 -31.93
C LYS A 322 34.00 -1.91 -31.29
N GLU A 323 33.50 -1.52 -30.15
CA GLU A 323 32.48 -2.21 -29.39
C GLU A 323 31.12 -2.15 -30.10
N SER A 324 30.31 -3.18 -29.90
CA SER A 324 28.93 -3.17 -30.40
C SER A 324 28.13 -1.98 -29.83
N VAL A 325 27.15 -1.49 -30.59
CA VAL A 325 26.30 -0.36 -30.18
C VAL A 325 25.65 -0.64 -28.82
N TRP A 326 25.21 -1.90 -28.63
CA TRP A 326 24.59 -2.30 -27.37
C TRP A 326 25.58 -2.28 -26.20
N LEU A 327 26.77 -2.82 -26.36
CA LEU A 327 27.80 -2.83 -25.32
C LEU A 327 28.23 -1.40 -24.97
N GLY A 328 28.49 -0.56 -25.96
CA GLY A 328 28.83 0.87 -25.77
C GLY A 328 27.72 1.63 -25.03
N ALA A 329 26.46 1.43 -25.43
CA ALA A 329 25.31 2.05 -24.76
C ALA A 329 25.14 1.56 -23.31
N TYR A 330 25.38 0.28 -23.04
CA TYR A 330 25.30 -0.32 -21.72
C TYR A 330 26.37 0.26 -20.77
N VAL A 331 27.61 0.29 -21.19
CA VAL A 331 28.74 0.82 -20.41
C VAL A 331 28.57 2.33 -20.17
N ALA A 332 28.18 3.09 -21.20
CA ALA A 332 27.91 4.52 -21.11
C ALA A 332 26.59 4.88 -20.40
N ARG A 333 25.84 3.87 -19.89
CA ARG A 333 24.57 4.05 -19.18
C ARG A 333 23.50 4.82 -19.96
N LEU A 334 23.50 4.67 -21.28
CA LEU A 334 22.54 5.29 -22.20
C LEU A 334 21.22 4.48 -22.31
N ASN A 335 21.01 3.52 -21.41
CA ASN A 335 19.92 2.55 -21.42
C ASN A 335 18.54 3.09 -21.03
N GLY A 336 18.37 4.41 -20.87
CA GLY A 336 17.08 5.03 -20.49
C GLY A 336 15.91 4.73 -21.45
N GLN A 337 16.24 4.28 -22.69
CA GLN A 337 15.28 3.84 -23.70
C GLN A 337 15.75 2.52 -24.33
N LYS A 338 15.58 1.42 -23.60
CA LYS A 338 16.02 0.05 -24.01
C LYS A 338 15.68 -0.29 -25.46
N ASN A 339 14.49 0.13 -25.91
CA ASN A 339 14.01 -0.15 -27.26
C ASN A 339 14.85 0.56 -28.33
N LYS A 340 15.34 1.78 -28.06
CA LYS A 340 16.24 2.48 -28.98
C LYS A 340 17.60 1.81 -29.12
N VAL A 341 18.11 1.23 -28.04
CA VAL A 341 19.39 0.52 -28.05
C VAL A 341 19.31 -0.73 -28.94
N ILE A 342 18.24 -1.52 -28.82
CA ILE A 342 18.02 -2.71 -29.65
C ILE A 342 17.82 -2.32 -31.12
N THR A 343 17.01 -1.29 -31.39
CA THR A 343 16.81 -0.76 -32.74
C THR A 343 18.13 -0.27 -33.35
N ALA A 344 18.94 0.47 -32.58
CA ALA A 344 20.24 0.94 -33.02
C ALA A 344 21.21 -0.20 -33.34
N GLN A 345 21.22 -1.28 -32.53
CA GLN A 345 22.03 -2.48 -32.82
C GLN A 345 21.56 -3.20 -34.09
N ILE A 346 20.25 -3.34 -34.31
CA ILE A 346 19.72 -3.93 -35.56
C ILE A 346 20.12 -3.06 -36.77
N LEU A 347 20.07 -1.74 -36.63
CA LEU A 347 20.50 -0.81 -37.69
C LEU A 347 22.01 -0.91 -37.97
N ASP A 348 22.85 -1.09 -36.94
CA ASP A 348 24.28 -1.31 -37.09
C ASP A 348 24.56 -2.58 -37.92
N LEU A 349 23.89 -3.69 -37.57
CA LEU A 349 24.02 -4.93 -38.32
C LEU A 349 23.50 -4.82 -39.75
N THR A 350 22.50 -3.95 -39.97
CA THR A 350 21.99 -3.65 -41.33
C THR A 350 23.02 -2.87 -42.14
N VAL A 351 23.60 -1.80 -41.60
CA VAL A 351 24.65 -1.03 -42.26
C VAL A 351 25.90 -1.87 -42.55
N ARG A 352 26.24 -2.80 -41.67
CA ARG A 352 27.34 -3.75 -41.83
C ARG A 352 27.03 -4.88 -42.83
N GLY A 353 25.81 -4.96 -43.36
CA GLY A 353 25.36 -5.93 -44.36
C GLY A 353 25.13 -7.35 -43.86
N TYR A 354 24.90 -7.55 -42.55
CA TYR A 354 24.41 -8.81 -41.99
C TYR A 354 22.91 -8.95 -42.14
N LEU A 355 22.21 -7.81 -42.03
CA LEU A 355 20.78 -7.70 -42.20
C LEU A 355 20.47 -6.79 -43.41
N ALA A 356 19.29 -6.93 -43.99
CA ALA A 356 18.79 -6.02 -45.04
C ALA A 356 17.34 -5.66 -44.79
N VAL A 357 16.95 -4.43 -45.14
CA VAL A 357 15.56 -4.03 -45.13
C VAL A 357 14.92 -4.35 -46.47
N LYS A 358 13.79 -5.05 -46.44
CA LYS A 358 12.97 -5.42 -47.60
C LYS A 358 11.55 -4.86 -47.47
N GLU A 359 11.00 -4.37 -48.56
CA GLU A 359 9.59 -4.04 -48.66
C GLU A 359 8.76 -5.33 -48.81
N VAL A 360 7.87 -5.61 -47.85
CA VAL A 360 6.99 -6.79 -47.86
C VAL A 360 5.67 -6.50 -48.52
N THR A 361 5.13 -5.31 -48.29
CA THR A 361 3.88 -4.83 -48.89
C THR A 361 4.11 -3.43 -49.42
N PRO A 362 3.94 -3.17 -50.73
CA PRO A 362 4.12 -1.84 -51.30
C PRO A 362 3.03 -0.87 -50.84
N ALA A 363 3.32 0.41 -50.90
CA ALA A 363 2.33 1.43 -50.69
C ALA A 363 1.15 1.25 -51.64
N GLY A 364 -0.06 1.26 -51.13
CA GLY A 364 -1.28 1.03 -51.92
C GLY A 364 -2.35 2.08 -51.69
N GLU A 365 -3.25 2.20 -52.64
CA GLU A 365 -4.47 2.98 -52.47
C GLU A 365 -5.69 2.05 -52.52
N HIS A 366 -6.45 2.02 -51.42
CA HIS A 366 -7.72 1.24 -51.35
C HIS A 366 -8.87 2.22 -51.22
N LYS A 367 -9.92 2.03 -52.07
CA LYS A 367 -11.18 2.75 -51.94
C LYS A 367 -12.13 1.97 -51.05
N VAL A 368 -12.47 2.54 -49.89
CA VAL A 368 -13.48 1.99 -48.99
C VAL A 368 -14.58 3.04 -48.84
N LEU A 369 -15.81 2.70 -49.25
CA LEU A 369 -17.00 3.58 -49.22
C LEU A 369 -16.76 4.94 -49.90
N GLY A 370 -16.07 4.95 -51.04
CA GLY A 370 -15.82 6.18 -51.83
C GLY A 370 -14.66 7.04 -51.32
N VAL A 371 -14.05 6.70 -50.21
CA VAL A 371 -12.85 7.41 -49.66
C VAL A 371 -11.61 6.63 -50.03
N THR A 372 -10.67 7.31 -50.71
CA THR A 372 -9.35 6.72 -51.00
C THR A 372 -8.51 6.75 -49.73
N ARG A 373 -8.17 5.60 -49.19
CA ARG A 373 -7.20 5.44 -48.10
C ARG A 373 -5.87 4.97 -48.68
N LYS A 374 -4.82 5.74 -48.39
CA LYS A 374 -3.43 5.34 -48.67
C LYS A 374 -2.96 4.42 -47.55
N THR A 375 -2.38 3.30 -47.92
CA THR A 375 -1.69 2.40 -46.99
C THR A 375 -0.20 2.61 -47.13
N ASP A 376 0.49 2.83 -45.99
CA ASP A 376 1.94 2.94 -45.93
C ASP A 376 2.59 1.60 -46.28
N PRO A 377 3.79 1.59 -46.89
CA PRO A 377 4.52 0.36 -47.18
C PRO A 377 4.91 -0.34 -45.89
N VAL A 378 4.89 -1.68 -45.89
CA VAL A 378 5.33 -2.50 -44.78
C VAL A 378 6.72 -3.04 -45.07
N TYR A 379 7.65 -2.79 -44.17
CA TYR A 379 9.03 -3.25 -44.25
C TYR A 379 9.30 -4.39 -43.27
N ALA A 380 10.19 -5.30 -43.67
CA ALA A 380 10.80 -6.33 -42.84
C ALA A 380 12.31 -6.15 -42.77
N VAL A 381 12.90 -6.62 -41.70
CA VAL A 381 14.35 -6.82 -41.62
C VAL A 381 14.63 -8.31 -41.82
N GLU A 382 15.55 -8.67 -42.71
CA GLU A 382 15.90 -10.04 -43.05
C GLU A 382 17.36 -10.32 -42.77
N ILE A 383 17.70 -11.52 -42.30
CA ILE A 383 19.08 -12.02 -42.18
C ILE A 383 19.55 -12.43 -43.58
N VAL A 384 20.54 -11.73 -44.14
CA VAL A 384 20.96 -11.93 -45.54
C VAL A 384 22.24 -12.72 -45.67
N ARG A 385 23.02 -12.87 -44.61
CA ARG A 385 24.25 -13.68 -44.65
C ARG A 385 24.53 -14.39 -43.33
N ASP A 386 25.54 -15.24 -43.32
CA ASP A 386 26.00 -15.95 -42.14
C ASP A 386 26.41 -14.97 -40.99
N LEU A 387 26.08 -15.32 -39.77
CA LEU A 387 26.27 -14.54 -38.57
C LEU A 387 27.53 -14.92 -37.77
N SER A 388 28.41 -15.80 -38.30
CA SER A 388 29.61 -16.28 -37.59
C SER A 388 30.62 -15.18 -37.25
N GLY A 389 30.56 -14.04 -37.94
CA GLY A 389 31.40 -12.88 -37.64
C GLY A 389 30.86 -11.91 -36.55
N LEU A 390 29.72 -12.22 -35.94
CA LEU A 390 29.13 -11.40 -34.89
C LEU A 390 29.68 -11.73 -33.53
N THR A 391 29.73 -10.73 -32.64
CA THR A 391 30.03 -10.94 -31.22
C THR A 391 28.88 -11.67 -30.51
N ALA A 392 29.14 -12.20 -29.32
CA ALA A 392 28.13 -12.95 -28.58
C ALA A 392 26.89 -12.10 -28.24
N GLU A 393 27.09 -10.85 -27.86
CA GLU A 393 26.03 -9.93 -27.55
C GLU A 393 25.22 -9.48 -28.79
N GLU A 394 25.89 -9.29 -29.93
CA GLU A 394 25.21 -9.01 -31.20
C GLU A 394 24.32 -10.18 -31.63
N LEU A 395 24.86 -11.40 -31.54
CA LEU A 395 24.12 -12.61 -31.84
C LEU A 395 22.92 -12.80 -30.89
N ALA A 396 23.06 -12.44 -29.62
CA ALA A 396 21.97 -12.49 -28.67
C ALA A 396 20.81 -11.55 -29.06
N VAL A 397 21.12 -10.33 -29.55
CA VAL A 397 20.10 -9.41 -30.08
C VAL A 397 19.37 -10.00 -31.28
N VAL A 398 20.11 -10.57 -32.25
CA VAL A 398 19.49 -11.20 -33.41
C VAL A 398 18.57 -12.35 -32.99
N LYS A 399 19.04 -13.25 -32.13
CA LYS A 399 18.22 -14.35 -31.59
C LYS A 399 16.95 -13.86 -30.88
N ALA A 400 17.06 -12.81 -30.11
CA ALA A 400 15.91 -12.28 -29.38
C ALA A 400 14.86 -11.66 -30.32
N VAL A 401 15.29 -10.92 -31.36
CA VAL A 401 14.38 -10.26 -32.28
C VAL A 401 13.80 -11.22 -33.32
N PHE A 402 14.65 -12.02 -33.99
CA PHE A 402 14.22 -12.87 -35.08
C PHE A 402 13.73 -14.27 -34.63
N ASN A 403 14.04 -14.67 -33.41
CA ASN A 403 13.84 -16.03 -32.90
C ASN A 403 14.53 -17.11 -33.77
N SER A 404 15.52 -16.69 -34.56
CA SER A 404 16.31 -17.52 -35.49
C SER A 404 17.66 -16.86 -35.73
N THR A 405 18.62 -17.62 -36.25
CA THR A 405 19.93 -17.15 -36.74
C THR A 405 20.19 -17.56 -38.19
N SER A 406 19.22 -18.19 -38.85
CA SER A 406 19.36 -18.69 -40.19
C SER A 406 19.18 -17.57 -41.23
N PRO A 407 19.97 -17.50 -42.27
CA PRO A 407 19.73 -16.62 -43.43
C PRO A 407 18.31 -16.83 -43.99
N GLY A 408 17.66 -15.73 -44.41
CA GLY A 408 16.28 -15.74 -44.87
C GLY A 408 15.23 -15.52 -43.76
N ALA A 409 15.61 -15.59 -42.48
CA ALA A 409 14.69 -15.25 -41.38
C ALA A 409 14.35 -13.78 -41.39
N GLN A 410 13.06 -13.46 -41.21
CA GLN A 410 12.55 -12.11 -41.29
C GLN A 410 11.87 -11.69 -39.99
N TYR A 411 12.01 -10.41 -39.64
CA TYR A 411 11.24 -9.73 -38.57
C TYR A 411 10.41 -8.60 -39.16
N VAL A 412 9.09 -8.67 -39.03
CA VAL A 412 8.15 -7.65 -39.46
C VAL A 412 7.59 -6.96 -38.23
N PRO A 413 7.93 -5.68 -37.97
CA PRO A 413 7.32 -4.92 -36.88
C PRO A 413 5.82 -4.72 -37.14
N SER A 414 4.97 -5.23 -36.28
CA SER A 414 3.53 -5.12 -36.44
C SER A 414 2.88 -4.44 -35.25
N LYS A 415 2.14 -3.35 -35.50
CA LYS A 415 1.28 -2.71 -34.48
C LYS A 415 0.06 -3.58 -34.11
N ALA A 416 -0.35 -4.46 -35.03
CA ALA A 416 -1.59 -5.26 -34.90
C ALA A 416 -1.37 -6.63 -34.21
N LYS A 417 -0.18 -7.23 -34.31
CA LYS A 417 0.16 -8.50 -33.66
C LYS A 417 1.25 -8.26 -32.61
N LYS A 418 0.85 -8.18 -31.34
CA LYS A 418 1.79 -8.13 -30.23
C LYS A 418 2.43 -9.50 -30.04
N ASP A 419 3.72 -9.61 -30.28
CA ASP A 419 4.50 -10.80 -29.90
C ASP A 419 4.85 -10.72 -28.41
N ILE A 420 4.03 -11.34 -27.57
CA ILE A 420 4.22 -11.41 -26.11
C ILE A 420 5.58 -12.08 -25.78
N ASN A 421 6.02 -13.02 -26.61
CA ASN A 421 7.27 -13.73 -26.43
C ASN A 421 8.49 -12.85 -26.73
N LEU A 422 8.39 -11.90 -27.66
CA LEU A 422 9.45 -10.92 -27.96
C LEU A 422 9.79 -10.08 -26.73
N GLY A 423 8.78 -9.56 -26.03
CA GLY A 423 8.97 -8.78 -24.80
C GLY A 423 9.75 -9.57 -23.74
N SER A 424 9.40 -10.83 -23.53
CA SER A 424 10.09 -11.74 -22.62
C SER A 424 11.55 -12.00 -23.06
N ARG A 425 11.80 -12.24 -24.36
CA ARG A 425 13.16 -12.44 -24.90
C ARG A 425 14.03 -11.21 -24.71
N ILE A 426 13.50 -10.01 -25.03
CA ILE A 426 14.23 -8.75 -24.85
C ILE A 426 14.48 -8.42 -23.37
N ALA A 427 13.55 -8.74 -22.48
CA ALA A 427 13.74 -8.55 -21.05
C ALA A 427 14.92 -9.39 -20.51
N LYS A 428 15.11 -10.60 -21.02
CA LYS A 428 16.22 -11.49 -20.64
C LYS A 428 17.58 -10.99 -21.13
N LEU A 429 17.65 -10.35 -22.31
CA LEU A 429 18.90 -9.87 -22.89
C LEU A 429 19.76 -9.01 -21.94
N ASN A 430 19.14 -8.15 -21.13
CA ASN A 430 19.88 -7.18 -20.32
C ASN A 430 20.61 -7.76 -19.11
N GLN A 431 20.20 -8.92 -18.60
CA GLN A 431 20.78 -9.50 -17.39
C GLN A 431 21.72 -10.66 -17.65
N GLN A 432 21.45 -11.43 -18.71
CA GLN A 432 22.17 -12.68 -18.98
C GLN A 432 23.25 -12.55 -20.04
N ASP A 433 23.09 -11.61 -20.98
CA ASP A 433 23.94 -11.55 -22.18
C ASP A 433 24.94 -10.39 -22.19
N ILE A 434 24.58 -9.18 -21.72
CA ILE A 434 25.44 -7.99 -21.83
C ILE A 434 26.32 -7.75 -20.60
N GLU A 435 25.81 -8.01 -19.37
CA GLU A 435 26.58 -7.74 -18.15
C GLU A 435 27.80 -8.65 -18.00
N PRO A 436 27.73 -9.97 -18.30
CA PRO A 436 28.89 -10.84 -18.32
C PRO A 436 29.92 -10.43 -19.36
N VAL A 437 29.49 -9.99 -20.55
CA VAL A 437 30.37 -9.51 -21.63
C VAL A 437 31.10 -8.23 -21.17
N ALA A 438 30.37 -7.23 -20.67
CA ALA A 438 30.94 -5.99 -20.18
C ALA A 438 31.94 -6.20 -19.01
N THR A 439 31.66 -7.19 -18.14
CA THR A 439 32.56 -7.57 -17.04
C THR A 439 33.80 -8.28 -17.55
N LYS A 440 33.63 -9.20 -18.53
CA LYS A 440 34.77 -9.93 -19.15
C LYS A 440 35.71 -8.97 -19.89
N HIS A 441 35.19 -7.94 -20.53
CA HIS A 441 35.99 -6.88 -21.16
C HIS A 441 36.58 -5.88 -20.17
N GLY A 442 36.37 -6.09 -18.86
CA GLY A 442 36.98 -5.26 -17.83
C GLY A 442 36.40 -3.86 -17.66
N TYR A 443 35.20 -3.57 -18.21
CA TYR A 443 34.58 -2.25 -18.08
C TYR A 443 33.99 -1.98 -16.69
N PHE A 444 33.76 -3.03 -15.89
CA PHE A 444 33.26 -2.91 -14.51
C PHE A 444 34.26 -3.49 -13.51
N ALA A 445 34.49 -2.76 -12.42
CA ALA A 445 35.40 -3.17 -11.37
C ALA A 445 34.70 -4.15 -10.41
N PRO A 446 35.27 -5.33 -10.13
CA PRO A 446 34.82 -6.16 -9.02
C PRO A 446 35.14 -5.43 -7.70
N ASP A 447 34.16 -5.18 -6.87
CA ASP A 447 34.34 -4.49 -5.59
C ASP A 447 33.85 -5.40 -4.43
N ALA A 448 34.80 -6.10 -3.79
CA ALA A 448 34.53 -6.99 -2.66
C ALA A 448 33.85 -6.26 -1.47
N LEU A 449 34.19 -4.99 -1.27
CA LEU A 449 33.54 -4.17 -0.25
C LEU A 449 32.07 -3.90 -0.63
N MET A 450 31.79 -3.73 -1.93
CA MET A 450 30.43 -3.55 -2.42
C MET A 450 29.59 -4.82 -2.23
N ALA A 451 30.14 -5.99 -2.49
CA ALA A 451 29.45 -7.26 -2.23
C ALA A 451 29.13 -7.43 -0.75
N TRP A 452 30.07 -7.08 0.14
CA TRP A 452 29.85 -7.15 1.58
C TRP A 452 28.78 -6.16 2.06
N LEU A 453 28.83 -4.90 1.60
CA LEU A 453 27.82 -3.88 1.93
C LEU A 453 26.45 -4.22 1.35
N HIS A 454 26.40 -4.79 0.14
CA HIS A 454 25.19 -5.26 -0.50
C HIS A 454 24.47 -6.31 0.36
N ASN A 455 25.18 -7.35 0.78
CA ASN A 455 24.62 -8.42 1.60
C ASN A 455 24.11 -7.90 2.95
N ARG A 456 24.83 -6.96 3.58
CA ARG A 456 24.39 -6.34 4.85
C ARG A 456 23.18 -5.44 4.68
N ALA A 457 23.11 -4.69 3.59
CA ALA A 457 21.96 -3.86 3.29
C ALA A 457 20.71 -4.70 2.99
N ILE A 458 20.85 -5.84 2.28
CA ILE A 458 19.75 -6.79 2.09
C ILE A 458 19.23 -7.30 3.43
N LEU A 459 20.11 -7.73 4.33
CA LEU A 459 19.71 -8.20 5.65
C LEU A 459 18.96 -7.12 6.45
N LEU A 460 19.40 -5.86 6.39
CA LEU A 460 18.70 -4.75 7.03
C LEU A 460 17.32 -4.51 6.42
N ILE A 461 17.20 -4.55 5.09
CA ILE A 461 15.91 -4.41 4.40
C ILE A 461 14.97 -5.55 4.77
N LEU A 462 15.44 -6.80 4.79
CA LEU A 462 14.62 -7.94 5.22
C LEU A 462 14.16 -7.79 6.67
N ALA A 463 15.05 -7.34 7.58
CA ALA A 463 14.68 -7.06 8.96
C ALA A 463 13.61 -5.96 9.05
N MET A 464 13.74 -4.87 8.27
CA MET A 464 12.73 -3.80 8.20
C MET A 464 11.38 -4.34 7.68
N TRP A 465 11.36 -5.22 6.69
CA TRP A 465 10.13 -5.85 6.19
C TRP A 465 9.44 -6.70 7.26
N VAL A 466 10.20 -7.56 7.95
CA VAL A 466 9.66 -8.39 9.03
C VAL A 466 9.07 -7.53 10.15
N LEU A 467 9.78 -6.48 10.57
CA LEU A 467 9.34 -5.55 11.61
C LEU A 467 8.09 -4.76 11.19
N SER A 468 8.05 -4.25 9.95
CA SER A 468 6.92 -3.46 9.46
C SER A 468 5.66 -4.31 9.29
N ILE A 469 5.78 -5.52 8.72
CA ILE A 469 4.64 -6.44 8.56
C ILE A 469 4.16 -6.93 9.94
N GLY A 470 5.08 -7.28 10.84
CA GLY A 470 4.76 -7.68 12.20
C GLY A 470 4.06 -6.58 12.99
N SER A 471 4.54 -5.32 12.90
CA SER A 471 3.89 -4.16 13.50
C SER A 471 2.48 -3.94 12.95
N MET A 472 2.27 -4.10 11.65
CA MET A 472 0.95 -3.98 11.02
C MET A 472 -0.01 -5.09 11.48
N ALA A 473 0.44 -6.35 11.48
CA ALA A 473 -0.35 -7.48 11.93
C ALA A 473 -0.77 -7.31 13.42
N LEU A 474 0.16 -6.88 14.25
CA LEU A 474 -0.10 -6.66 15.67
C LEU A 474 -1.04 -5.46 15.89
N ALA A 475 -0.95 -4.40 15.08
CA ALA A 475 -1.88 -3.27 15.13
C ALA A 475 -3.32 -3.73 14.84
N PHE A 476 -3.53 -4.62 13.87
CA PHE A 476 -4.86 -5.21 13.61
C PHE A 476 -5.38 -6.05 14.77
N ILE A 477 -4.52 -6.86 15.40
CA ILE A 477 -4.91 -7.71 16.53
C ILE A 477 -5.32 -6.84 17.73
N ILE A 478 -4.52 -5.80 18.03
CA ILE A 478 -4.74 -4.93 19.20
C ILE A 478 -5.93 -3.99 18.98
N SER A 479 -6.16 -3.49 17.76
CA SER A 479 -7.29 -2.60 17.46
C SER A 479 -8.66 -3.24 17.69
N GLY A 480 -8.74 -4.57 17.69
CA GLY A 480 -9.94 -5.32 18.09
C GLY A 480 -10.18 -5.38 19.60
N SER A 481 -9.25 -4.88 20.43
CA SER A 481 -9.40 -4.82 21.88
C SER A 481 -10.34 -3.67 22.28
N ALA A 482 -11.34 -3.97 23.12
CA ALA A 482 -12.29 -2.97 23.64
C ALA A 482 -11.66 -1.92 24.57
N GLU A 483 -10.38 -2.07 24.93
CA GLU A 483 -9.69 -1.15 25.86
C GLU A 483 -9.16 0.12 25.15
N PHE A 484 -8.98 0.11 23.83
CA PHE A 484 -8.42 1.25 23.10
C PHE A 484 -9.50 2.12 22.47
N THR A 485 -9.33 3.45 22.60
CA THR A 485 -10.15 4.42 21.86
C THR A 485 -9.73 4.46 20.38
N ASP A 486 -10.61 4.93 19.50
CA ASP A 486 -10.32 5.11 18.07
C ASP A 486 -9.06 5.95 17.83
N THR A 487 -8.85 6.99 18.64
CA THR A 487 -7.66 7.85 18.56
C THR A 487 -6.37 7.06 18.81
N VAL A 488 -6.36 6.21 19.84
CA VAL A 488 -5.18 5.39 20.19
C VAL A 488 -4.95 4.32 19.12
N SER A 489 -5.99 3.67 18.65
CA SER A 489 -5.92 2.70 17.54
C SER A 489 -5.37 3.34 16.26
N ASN A 490 -5.81 4.55 15.92
CA ASN A 490 -5.30 5.29 14.75
C ASN A 490 -3.81 5.61 14.85
N ILE A 491 -3.28 5.89 16.05
CA ILE A 491 -1.83 6.09 16.25
C ILE A 491 -1.06 4.81 15.95
N PHE A 492 -1.56 3.64 16.35
CA PHE A 492 -0.93 2.35 16.07
C PHE A 492 -0.84 2.07 14.57
N PHE A 493 -1.95 2.26 13.86
CA PHE A 493 -1.97 2.14 12.41
C PHE A 493 -1.05 3.15 11.73
N ALA A 494 -1.02 4.40 12.20
CA ALA A 494 -0.14 5.43 11.63
C ALA A 494 1.34 5.02 11.74
N VAL A 495 1.79 4.54 12.90
CA VAL A 495 3.18 4.07 13.09
C VAL A 495 3.49 2.88 12.17
N ALA A 496 2.58 1.91 12.06
CA ALA A 496 2.76 0.75 11.21
C ALA A 496 2.81 1.12 9.71
N ILE A 497 1.92 2.03 9.27
CA ILE A 497 1.89 2.53 7.88
C ILE A 497 3.17 3.32 7.57
N ILE A 498 3.63 4.20 8.46
CA ILE A 498 4.87 4.96 8.26
C ILE A 498 6.06 4.00 8.14
N ALA A 499 6.15 2.99 9.01
CA ALA A 499 7.20 1.97 8.94
C ALA A 499 7.20 1.23 7.60
N LEU A 500 6.02 0.86 7.09
CA LEU A 500 5.86 0.19 5.80
C LEU A 500 6.27 1.09 4.64
N VAL A 501 5.83 2.35 4.62
CA VAL A 501 6.18 3.33 3.57
C VAL A 501 7.70 3.59 3.55
N VAL A 502 8.32 3.75 4.73
CA VAL A 502 9.78 3.91 4.84
C VAL A 502 10.51 2.68 4.31
N THR A 503 10.04 1.48 4.65
CA THR A 503 10.64 0.21 4.18
C THR A 503 10.55 0.08 2.65
N ILE A 504 9.40 0.36 2.05
CA ILE A 504 9.21 0.35 0.58
C ILE A 504 10.14 1.38 -0.08
N THR A 505 10.17 2.61 0.43
CA THR A 505 11.01 3.68 -0.11
C THR A 505 12.50 3.30 -0.06
N MET A 506 12.97 2.76 1.07
CA MET A 506 14.35 2.31 1.22
C MET A 506 14.68 1.14 0.29
N SER A 507 13.75 0.22 0.07
CA SER A 507 13.92 -0.88 -0.89
C SER A 507 14.09 -0.37 -2.33
N ILE A 508 13.29 0.62 -2.75
CA ILE A 508 13.39 1.25 -4.07
C ILE A 508 14.73 1.99 -4.23
N VAL A 509 15.12 2.79 -3.23
CA VAL A 509 16.40 3.52 -3.23
C VAL A 509 17.57 2.54 -3.26
N PHE A 510 17.53 1.49 -2.46
CA PHE A 510 18.54 0.43 -2.46
C PHE A 510 18.68 -0.18 -3.85
N TYR A 511 17.58 -0.63 -4.44
CA TYR A 511 17.60 -1.21 -5.79
C TYR A 511 18.21 -0.25 -6.82
N SER A 512 17.83 1.03 -6.80
CA SER A 512 18.35 2.04 -7.73
C SER A 512 19.85 2.32 -7.57
N VAL A 513 20.39 2.21 -6.35
CA VAL A 513 21.82 2.41 -6.06
C VAL A 513 22.62 1.15 -6.38
N VAL A 514 22.09 -0.02 -6.04
CA VAL A 514 22.81 -1.30 -6.16
C VAL A 514 22.88 -1.80 -7.60
N SER A 515 21.89 -1.49 -8.43
CA SER A 515 21.87 -1.90 -9.85
C SER A 515 22.98 -1.28 -10.72
N ARG A 516 23.81 -0.39 -10.17
CA ARG A 516 24.90 0.28 -10.91
C ARG A 516 26.27 -0.24 -10.49
N SER A 517 26.93 -0.97 -11.36
CA SER A 517 28.32 -1.38 -11.18
C SER A 517 29.30 -0.21 -11.33
N ARG A 518 30.45 -0.24 -10.67
CA ARG A 518 31.49 0.80 -10.78
C ARG A 518 32.28 0.58 -12.05
N LEU A 519 32.46 1.65 -12.85
CA LEU A 519 33.31 1.62 -14.04
C LEU A 519 34.81 1.54 -13.68
N THR A 520 35.57 0.81 -14.45
CA THR A 520 37.03 0.88 -14.52
C THR A 520 37.51 2.11 -15.30
N ASP A 521 38.80 2.28 -15.47
CA ASP A 521 39.33 3.37 -16.30
C ASP A 521 38.99 3.15 -17.78
N GLU A 522 38.99 1.90 -18.28
CA GLU A 522 38.54 1.52 -19.62
C GLU A 522 37.04 1.80 -19.79
N GLY A 523 36.22 1.48 -18.79
CA GLY A 523 34.79 1.77 -18.80
C GLY A 523 34.50 3.26 -18.84
N VAL A 524 35.29 4.07 -18.12
CA VAL A 524 35.23 5.55 -18.19
C VAL A 524 35.67 6.05 -19.56
N ALA A 525 36.73 5.50 -20.12
CA ALA A 525 37.21 5.88 -21.45
C ALA A 525 36.15 5.62 -22.53
N LEU A 526 35.53 4.42 -22.55
CA LEU A 526 34.45 4.11 -23.46
C LEU A 526 33.23 5.03 -23.23
N THR A 527 32.90 5.32 -21.99
CA THR A 527 31.80 6.26 -21.66
C THR A 527 32.08 7.65 -22.24
N ARG A 528 33.28 8.18 -22.03
CA ARG A 528 33.69 9.48 -22.61
C ARG A 528 33.66 9.46 -24.13
N TYR A 529 34.11 8.38 -24.72
CA TYR A 529 34.07 8.18 -26.17
C TYR A 529 32.64 8.27 -26.72
N MET A 530 31.69 7.56 -26.11
CA MET A 530 30.28 7.57 -26.49
C MET A 530 29.66 8.99 -26.38
N TYR A 531 29.98 9.71 -25.29
CA TYR A 531 29.54 11.11 -25.13
C TYR A 531 30.25 12.07 -26.12
N GLY A 532 31.50 11.78 -26.45
CA GLY A 532 32.26 12.50 -27.49
C GLY A 532 31.63 12.38 -28.87
N LEU A 533 31.27 11.15 -29.22
CA LEU A 533 30.54 10.81 -30.44
C LEU A 533 29.20 11.56 -30.51
N ARG A 534 28.43 11.53 -29.42
CA ARG A 534 27.17 12.26 -29.31
C ARG A 534 27.38 13.77 -29.50
N SER A 535 28.43 14.34 -28.88
CA SER A 535 28.74 15.76 -28.96
C SER A 535 29.12 16.18 -30.40
N TYR A 536 29.87 15.35 -31.14
CA TYR A 536 30.17 15.57 -32.56
C TYR A 536 28.87 15.55 -33.39
N MET A 537 28.02 14.57 -33.20
CA MET A 537 26.78 14.40 -33.96
C MET A 537 25.77 15.54 -33.73
N GLN A 538 25.87 16.26 -32.63
CA GLN A 538 25.06 17.44 -32.32
C GLN A 538 25.48 18.71 -33.04
N LEU A 539 26.67 18.74 -33.66
CA LEU A 539 27.14 19.88 -34.44
C LEU A 539 26.28 20.08 -35.69
N ALA A 540 26.20 21.32 -36.17
CA ALA A 540 25.67 21.63 -37.48
C ALA A 540 26.56 21.01 -38.58
N GLU A 541 26.00 20.71 -39.74
CA GLU A 541 26.74 20.01 -40.81
C GLU A 541 28.00 20.75 -41.23
N ALA A 542 27.92 22.05 -41.43
CA ALA A 542 29.08 22.87 -41.77
C ALA A 542 30.18 22.82 -40.71
N GLU A 543 29.78 22.74 -39.42
CA GLU A 543 30.74 22.60 -38.33
C GLU A 543 31.35 21.20 -38.27
N ARG A 544 30.58 20.14 -38.60
CA ARG A 544 31.08 18.75 -38.69
C ARG A 544 32.14 18.63 -39.78
N ILE A 545 31.88 19.19 -40.97
CA ILE A 545 32.83 19.17 -42.10
C ILE A 545 34.08 19.93 -41.71
N ARG A 546 33.95 21.15 -41.16
CA ARG A 546 35.10 21.97 -40.70
C ARG A 546 35.90 21.24 -39.60
N PHE A 547 35.23 20.52 -38.70
CA PHE A 547 35.89 19.71 -37.66
C PHE A 547 36.72 18.59 -38.27
N LEU A 548 36.19 17.87 -39.28
CA LEU A 548 36.91 16.80 -39.97
C LEU A 548 38.15 17.34 -40.76
N GLN A 549 38.08 18.58 -41.26
CA GLN A 549 39.16 19.23 -42.01
C GLN A 549 40.19 19.92 -41.09
N SER A 550 40.03 19.92 -39.77
CA SER A 550 40.97 20.57 -38.87
C SER A 550 42.30 19.82 -38.77
N PRO A 551 43.47 20.51 -38.66
CA PRO A 551 44.78 19.87 -38.61
C PRO A 551 44.93 18.85 -37.47
N GLU A 552 44.32 19.13 -36.31
CA GLU A 552 44.34 18.24 -35.13
C GLU A 552 43.60 16.92 -35.35
N GLN A 553 42.65 16.90 -36.31
CA GLN A 553 41.89 15.72 -36.65
C GLN A 553 42.45 15.00 -37.88
N ALA A 554 43.16 15.68 -38.75
CA ALA A 554 43.81 15.10 -39.94
C ALA A 554 44.77 13.96 -39.56
N GLU A 555 45.49 14.07 -38.45
CA GLU A 555 46.32 12.98 -37.92
C GLU A 555 45.53 11.78 -37.42
N ARG A 556 44.33 11.99 -36.89
CA ARG A 556 43.44 10.95 -36.39
C ARG A 556 42.64 10.24 -37.47
N VAL A 557 42.36 10.98 -38.56
CA VAL A 557 41.47 10.55 -39.64
C VAL A 557 42.15 9.59 -40.61
N GLY A 558 43.48 9.59 -40.66
CA GLY A 558 44.38 8.66 -41.37
C GLY A 558 43.90 8.10 -42.71
N ASN A 559 43.05 8.77 -43.51
CA ASN A 559 42.54 8.45 -44.84
C ASN A 559 41.04 8.68 -45.07
N ILE A 560 40.35 9.53 -44.28
CA ILE A 560 39.02 9.98 -44.68
C ILE A 560 39.23 11.18 -45.61
N ASP A 561 39.15 10.95 -46.90
CA ASP A 561 39.14 11.99 -47.90
C ASP A 561 37.82 12.77 -47.79
N THR A 562 37.90 13.94 -47.14
CA THR A 562 36.73 14.82 -46.92
C THR A 562 36.30 15.54 -48.19
N ASP A 563 37.15 15.53 -49.23
CA ASP A 563 36.83 16.10 -50.53
C ASP A 563 36.12 15.08 -51.44
N ASN A 564 36.09 13.80 -51.02
CA ASN A 564 35.36 12.76 -51.71
C ASN A 564 33.98 12.50 -51.05
N PRO A 565 32.89 12.91 -51.69
CA PRO A 565 31.53 12.76 -51.17
C PRO A 565 31.17 11.31 -50.83
N ALA A 566 31.65 10.30 -51.55
CA ALA A 566 31.40 8.90 -51.28
C ALA A 566 31.99 8.44 -49.94
N THR A 567 33.13 8.98 -49.54
CA THR A 567 33.74 8.72 -48.23
C THR A 567 32.92 9.30 -47.08
N ILE A 568 32.34 10.48 -47.27
CA ILE A 568 31.45 11.12 -46.32
C ILE A 568 30.15 10.31 -46.17
N VAL A 569 29.57 9.85 -47.29
CA VAL A 569 28.38 8.98 -47.26
C VAL A 569 28.63 7.75 -46.39
N LYS A 570 29.72 7.03 -46.60
CA LYS A 570 30.07 5.83 -45.79
C LYS A 570 30.27 6.15 -44.31
N LEU A 571 30.87 7.29 -43.97
CA LEU A 571 30.98 7.72 -42.57
C LEU A 571 29.60 8.00 -41.95
N TYR A 572 28.73 8.69 -42.67
CA TYR A 572 27.37 9.00 -42.19
C TYR A 572 26.51 7.77 -42.05
N GLU A 573 26.65 6.79 -42.95
CA GLU A 573 25.99 5.45 -42.79
C GLU A 573 26.44 4.74 -41.52
N ARG A 574 27.76 4.70 -41.26
CA ARG A 574 28.30 4.06 -40.04
C ARG A 574 27.90 4.76 -38.76
N LEU A 575 27.56 6.06 -38.82
CA LEU A 575 27.08 6.84 -37.68
C LEU A 575 25.55 6.77 -37.48
N LEU A 576 24.82 6.28 -38.47
CA LEU A 576 23.35 6.20 -38.43
C LEU A 576 22.80 5.40 -37.24
N PRO A 577 23.38 4.26 -36.83
CA PRO A 577 22.97 3.54 -35.63
C PRO A 577 23.08 4.38 -34.37
N TYR A 578 24.13 5.18 -34.27
CA TYR A 578 24.34 6.08 -33.12
C TYR A 578 23.39 7.29 -33.17
N ALA A 579 23.00 7.75 -34.37
CA ALA A 579 21.93 8.76 -34.51
C ALA A 579 20.61 8.22 -33.90
N ALA A 580 20.26 6.99 -34.21
CA ALA A 580 19.09 6.32 -33.61
C ALA A 580 19.22 6.16 -32.09
N LEU A 581 20.40 5.76 -31.60
CA LEU A 581 20.69 5.65 -30.16
C LEU A 581 20.49 6.96 -29.42
N PHE A 582 20.98 8.07 -30.03
CA PHE A 582 20.95 9.40 -29.38
C PHE A 582 19.66 10.21 -29.67
N GLY A 583 18.73 9.69 -30.49
CA GLY A 583 17.48 10.34 -30.85
C GLY A 583 17.64 11.47 -31.86
N MET A 584 18.64 11.36 -32.74
CA MET A 584 18.93 12.32 -33.81
C MET A 584 18.66 11.76 -35.21
N GLU A 585 18.02 10.61 -35.28
CA GLU A 585 17.80 9.82 -36.48
C GLU A 585 17.13 10.61 -37.62
N LYS A 586 16.11 11.41 -37.30
CA LYS A 586 15.36 12.18 -38.31
C LYS A 586 16.24 13.16 -39.07
N GLY A 587 16.97 13.99 -38.35
CA GLY A 587 17.88 14.99 -38.98
C GLY A 587 19.04 14.31 -39.70
N TRP A 588 19.53 13.18 -39.15
CA TRP A 588 20.62 12.42 -39.75
C TRP A 588 20.22 11.75 -41.06
N MET A 589 19.06 11.15 -41.13
CA MET A 589 18.50 10.56 -42.35
C MET A 589 18.25 11.59 -43.43
N GLN A 590 17.76 12.78 -43.10
CA GLN A 590 17.57 13.87 -44.05
C GLN A 590 18.89 14.32 -44.64
N GLN A 591 19.93 14.36 -43.84
CA GLN A 591 21.26 14.77 -44.28
C GLN A 591 21.90 13.71 -45.19
N LEU A 592 21.78 12.45 -44.78
CA LEU A 592 22.26 11.30 -45.58
C LEU A 592 21.55 11.25 -46.94
N ALA A 593 20.26 11.57 -46.99
CA ALA A 593 19.49 11.67 -48.22
C ALA A 593 20.07 12.67 -49.22
N LYS A 594 20.42 13.88 -48.76
CA LYS A 594 21.04 14.91 -49.59
C LYS A 594 22.36 14.43 -50.18
N TRP A 595 23.16 13.72 -49.39
CA TRP A 595 24.42 13.17 -49.87
C TRP A 595 24.21 12.09 -50.94
N TYR A 596 23.23 11.19 -50.79
CA TYR A 596 22.89 10.19 -51.81
C TYR A 596 22.40 10.85 -53.12
N GLU A 597 21.55 11.88 -53.01
CA GLU A 597 21.11 12.66 -54.18
C GLU A 597 22.30 13.34 -54.90
N THR A 598 23.28 13.83 -54.16
CA THR A 598 24.45 14.51 -54.72
C THR A 598 25.45 13.56 -55.36
N THR A 599 25.62 12.36 -54.77
CA THR A 599 26.62 11.38 -55.25
C THR A 599 26.05 10.38 -56.26
N GLY A 600 24.73 10.25 -56.37
CA GLY A 600 24.08 9.20 -57.15
C GLY A 600 24.25 7.79 -56.57
N GLU A 601 24.83 7.66 -55.38
CA GLU A 601 24.98 6.36 -54.70
C GLU A 601 23.66 5.88 -54.09
N SER A 602 23.56 4.60 -53.83
CA SER A 602 22.41 4.00 -53.15
C SER A 602 22.88 3.18 -51.95
N PRO A 603 22.11 3.16 -50.85
CA PRO A 603 22.49 2.39 -49.68
C PRO A 603 22.56 0.89 -50.00
N THR A 604 23.67 0.24 -49.65
CA THR A 604 23.92 -1.15 -49.90
C THR A 604 23.06 -2.09 -49.02
N TRP A 605 22.47 -1.53 -47.94
CA TRP A 605 21.67 -2.24 -46.97
C TRP A 605 20.15 -2.25 -47.29
N SER A 606 19.72 -1.63 -48.37
CA SER A 606 18.33 -1.63 -48.84
C SER A 606 18.28 -2.37 -50.21
N SER A 607 17.83 -3.62 -50.23
CA SER A 607 17.73 -4.38 -51.45
C SER A 607 16.47 -4.08 -52.26
N GLY A 608 16.65 -3.60 -53.52
CA GLY A 608 15.56 -3.53 -54.52
C GLY A 608 14.63 -2.33 -54.38
N ILE A 609 14.95 -1.35 -53.52
CA ILE A 609 14.10 -0.21 -53.27
C ILE A 609 14.69 1.06 -53.95
N VAL A 610 13.83 1.78 -54.67
CA VAL A 610 14.22 3.06 -55.28
C VAL A 610 14.40 4.11 -54.19
N TYR A 611 15.60 4.67 -54.09
CA TYR A 611 15.95 5.65 -53.07
C TYR A 611 15.36 7.03 -53.46
N ASN A 612 14.32 7.44 -52.73
CA ASN A 612 13.68 8.76 -52.92
C ASN A 612 13.22 9.32 -51.56
N ALA A 613 12.75 10.56 -51.57
CA ALA A 613 12.29 11.25 -50.36
C ALA A 613 11.15 10.49 -49.64
N ALA A 614 10.30 9.78 -50.35
CA ALA A 614 9.25 8.97 -49.77
C ALA A 614 9.82 7.75 -49.04
N PHE A 615 10.80 7.05 -49.60
CA PHE A 615 11.53 5.96 -48.95
C PHE A 615 12.21 6.41 -47.65
N ILE A 616 12.91 7.58 -47.70
CA ILE A 616 13.57 8.13 -46.52
C ILE A 616 12.57 8.41 -45.40
N SER A 617 11.43 9.01 -45.75
CA SER A 617 10.36 9.27 -44.79
C SER A 617 9.80 7.97 -44.20
N SER A 618 9.51 6.99 -45.06
CA SER A 618 9.00 5.66 -44.64
C SER A 618 10.03 4.92 -43.81
N MET A 619 11.30 4.97 -44.20
CA MET A 619 12.40 4.32 -43.46
C MET A 619 12.62 4.97 -42.08
N ASN A 620 12.56 6.31 -42.03
CA ASN A 620 12.61 7.01 -40.74
C ASN A 620 11.44 6.60 -39.85
N GLN A 621 10.22 6.52 -40.40
CA GLN A 621 9.05 6.05 -39.66
C GLN A 621 9.23 4.59 -39.21
N PHE A 622 9.70 3.71 -40.09
CA PHE A 622 9.97 2.32 -39.78
C PHE A 622 10.97 2.18 -38.62
N MET A 623 12.12 2.87 -38.69
CA MET A 623 13.17 2.77 -37.68
C MET A 623 12.78 3.43 -36.35
N THR A 624 12.12 4.60 -36.37
CA THR A 624 11.80 5.33 -35.13
C THR A 624 10.51 4.92 -34.47
N THR A 625 9.51 4.56 -35.28
CA THR A 625 8.16 4.30 -34.79
C THR A 625 7.82 2.82 -34.83
N ASP A 626 7.98 2.15 -35.98
CA ASP A 626 7.49 0.80 -36.14
C ASP A 626 8.38 -0.22 -35.44
N MET A 627 9.71 -0.13 -35.60
CA MET A 627 10.66 -0.99 -34.87
C MET A 627 10.59 -0.73 -33.36
N ALA A 628 10.66 0.53 -32.93
CA ALA A 628 10.64 0.87 -31.52
C ALA A 628 9.28 0.54 -30.87
N SER A 629 8.15 0.78 -31.56
CA SER A 629 6.82 0.46 -31.05
C SER A 629 6.51 -1.04 -31.06
N GLY A 630 6.99 -1.77 -32.06
CA GLY A 630 6.91 -3.24 -32.10
C GLY A 630 7.61 -3.86 -30.89
N ILE A 631 8.80 -3.39 -30.57
CA ILE A 631 9.58 -3.80 -29.40
C ILE A 631 8.91 -3.34 -28.09
N SER A 632 8.48 -2.05 -28.01
CA SER A 632 7.83 -1.48 -26.81
C SER A 632 6.47 -2.10 -26.51
N GLY A 633 5.65 -2.30 -27.54
CA GLY A 633 4.33 -2.90 -27.39
C GLY A 633 4.35 -4.31 -26.80
N SER A 634 5.41 -5.05 -27.06
CA SER A 634 5.64 -6.37 -26.51
C SER A 634 6.12 -6.38 -25.06
N VAL A 635 6.77 -5.28 -24.60
CA VAL A 635 7.28 -5.14 -23.21
C VAL A 635 6.22 -4.59 -22.25
N SER A 636 5.29 -3.73 -22.71
CA SER A 636 4.30 -3.04 -21.85
C SER A 636 3.10 -3.89 -21.41
N THR A 637 2.93 -5.10 -21.93
CA THR A 637 1.83 -6.01 -21.58
C THR A 637 1.98 -6.76 -20.26
N TYR A 638 3.03 -6.50 -19.45
CA TYR A 638 3.37 -7.27 -18.25
C TYR A 638 3.13 -6.53 -16.93
N SER A 639 2.10 -5.68 -16.82
CA SER A 639 1.72 -5.06 -15.54
C SER A 639 0.21 -5.10 -15.33
N SER A 640 -0.24 -5.69 -14.20
CA SER A 640 -1.63 -5.73 -13.75
C SER A 640 -1.82 -4.98 -12.44
N SER A 641 -2.96 -4.34 -12.28
CA SER A 641 -3.38 -3.55 -11.13
C SER A 641 -4.65 -4.10 -10.50
N SER A 642 -4.83 -3.89 -9.20
CA SER A 642 -6.11 -4.10 -8.51
C SER A 642 -6.33 -3.10 -7.39
N SER A 643 -7.59 -2.74 -7.16
CA SER A 643 -8.08 -1.72 -6.24
C SER A 643 -9.28 -2.23 -5.42
N GLY A 644 -9.55 -1.73 -4.24
CA GLY A 644 -10.75 -1.13 -3.78
C GLY A 644 -11.10 -1.11 -2.31
N GLY A 645 -11.80 -0.30 -1.69
CA GLY A 645 -12.26 0.34 -0.50
C GLY A 645 -13.46 -0.35 0.20
N SER A 646 -14.16 0.06 1.29
CA SER A 646 -14.11 1.16 2.24
C SER A 646 -15.32 1.07 3.22
N SER A 647 -15.22 1.64 4.43
CA SER A 647 -16.19 2.34 5.35
C SER A 647 -17.29 1.53 6.07
N GLY A 648 -17.82 1.86 7.24
CA GLY A 648 -17.61 2.76 8.35
C GLY A 648 -18.89 2.93 9.21
N GLY A 649 -18.80 3.34 10.50
CA GLY A 649 -19.79 4.13 11.27
C GLY A 649 -20.79 3.44 12.22
N GLY A 650 -21.07 3.91 13.34
CA GLY A 650 -21.17 3.93 14.72
C GLY A 650 -22.53 4.28 15.36
N PHE A 651 -22.62 4.27 16.76
CA PHE A 651 -23.43 5.10 17.71
C PHE A 651 -24.27 4.35 18.73
N SER A 652 -24.74 4.81 19.80
CA SER A 652 -24.62 5.74 20.91
C SER A 652 -25.76 5.58 21.93
N GLY A 653 -25.61 6.04 23.23
CA GLY A 653 -26.66 6.40 24.15
C GLY A 653 -26.27 6.27 25.62
N GLY A 654 -26.61 7.18 26.45
CA GLY A 654 -26.08 7.56 27.72
C GLY A 654 -26.39 6.69 28.93
N GLY A 655 -25.51 6.59 29.85
CA GLY A 655 -25.42 5.76 31.04
C GLY A 655 -24.59 4.50 30.77
N ALA A 656 -23.79 4.08 31.75
CA ALA A 656 -23.18 2.77 31.66
C ALA A 656 -24.32 1.73 31.58
N GLY A 657 -24.32 0.90 30.56
CA GLY A 657 -25.37 -0.10 30.35
C GLY A 657 -26.65 0.38 29.66
N GLY A 658 -27.59 -0.50 29.51
CA GLY A 658 -28.94 -0.24 29.07
C GLY A 658 -29.18 -0.20 27.57
N GLY A 659 -28.36 0.41 26.76
CA GLY A 659 -28.50 0.46 25.30
C GLY A 659 -29.94 0.51 24.79
N GLY A 660 -30.28 -0.32 23.84
CA GLY A 660 -31.59 -0.41 23.20
C GLY A 660 -31.86 -1.75 22.56
N GLY A 661 -32.92 -1.83 21.79
CA GLY A 661 -33.25 -3.01 21.03
C GLY A 661 -34.46 -2.81 20.13
N GLY A 662 -34.74 -3.78 19.31
CA GLY A 662 -35.84 -3.79 18.35
C GLY A 662 -36.10 -5.16 17.78
N GLY A 663 -36.99 -5.24 16.80
CA GLY A 663 -37.17 -6.41 15.95
C GLY A 663 -36.28 -6.34 14.73
N TRP A 664 -35.93 -7.48 14.21
CA TRP A 664 -35.13 -7.58 12.97
C TRP A 664 -35.64 -8.67 12.04
#